data_f9ac3f1bf44f450b65a2dbcc6dd532d4
#
_entry.id   f9ac3f1bf44f450b65a2dbcc6dd532d4
#
_cell.length_a   1.000
_cell.length_b   1.000
_cell.length_c   1.000
_cell.angle_alpha   90.00
_cell.angle_beta   90.00
_cell.angle_gamma   90.00
#
_symmetry.space_group_name_H-M   'P 1'
#
loop_
_entity.id
_entity.type
_entity.pdbx_description
1 polymer ?
#
loop_
_entity_poly.entity_id
_entity_poly.type
_entity_poly.pdbx_seq_one_letter_code
_entity_poly.pdbx_strand_id
1 'polypeptide(L)'
;GVPAVVKPSPYSSYLTNEVFKDMIESGYLPEGAVQLVCGEPGNILDFVKDGDSVVFTGSANTGRKLKALPSISGNAVRFNMEADSLNCSILGLDAKPGTPEFDLFIKEVKNEMTTKAGQKCTAIRRIIVPENLVGDVQNALSKALDQTKIGNPLSRETKMGSIVGKEQMQVLEEKVNLLKAETELIYDGKHDLVEANYENGAFFTPKVFYNDKPFEKNISHELEAFGPVSTIMPYKDAEEAAALAKRGKGSLVGSIVSHDEKFVAETSWKMASSHGRIFVLNRDNAKESTGHGSPLPTLMHGGPGRAGGGEEMGGLNGLHFFLQKTAIQGSPDVLTAITKVYTKGAEKKFSDKHPFQKYFEEVEVGDSLETAGRTVTEADIVNFSNVSWDHFYAHTDSTSLNGTIFDKTVAHGYFILSAAAGLFVSGKKGPVIANYGLENASFFKPVYAGDTITVYLTAKEKINRGVKGRNIPSGVVKWLVEVVNQREEVVCVATILTLVAKKSPFNELNRRNIKKLLNGLTENTKPNWGKMTAQQMLEHLETTLLYSIGEPEAEKCFTPEEHLEKYQDSLYNHRKMPKDFPAPFLPEDGTLPVLKYKNLEQAKEKFLENLQKYQIYYRENPEAEHMHFVFGKLNKEMMELMHRKHFTHHFEQFNLI
;
A
#
# COMPACT_ATOMS: atom_id res chain seq x y z
N GLY A 1 -11.07 6.53 -11.67
CA GLY A 1 -11.25 5.15 -11.34
C GLY A 1 -11.66 4.30 -12.53
N VAL A 2 -11.51 2.99 -12.37
CA VAL A 2 -11.97 2.01 -13.36
C VAL A 2 -13.19 1.32 -12.75
N PRO A 3 -14.38 1.40 -13.34
CA PRO A 3 -15.54 0.65 -12.86
C PRO A 3 -15.35 -0.83 -13.11
N ALA A 4 -15.97 -1.66 -12.28
CA ALA A 4 -15.87 -3.11 -12.39
C ALA A 4 -17.25 -3.76 -12.56
N VAL A 5 -17.39 -4.62 -13.57
CA VAL A 5 -18.52 -5.52 -13.72
C VAL A 5 -18.09 -6.92 -13.27
N VAL A 6 -18.73 -7.45 -12.24
CA VAL A 6 -18.38 -8.73 -11.64
C VAL A 6 -19.43 -9.77 -11.99
N LYS A 7 -19.00 -10.89 -12.54
CA LYS A 7 -19.85 -12.05 -12.85
C LYS A 7 -19.32 -13.25 -12.07
N PRO A 8 -19.89 -13.58 -10.90
CA PRO A 8 -19.48 -14.73 -10.10
C PRO A 8 -19.93 -16.06 -10.73
N SER A 9 -19.43 -17.18 -10.20
CA SER A 9 -19.97 -18.50 -10.52
C SER A 9 -21.47 -18.56 -10.18
N PRO A 10 -22.31 -19.15 -11.03
CA PRO A 10 -23.74 -19.31 -10.74
C PRO A 10 -24.01 -20.01 -9.39
N TYR A 11 -23.15 -20.95 -9.01
CA TYR A 11 -23.28 -21.72 -7.76
C TYR A 11 -23.07 -20.92 -6.48
N SER A 12 -22.35 -19.79 -6.54
CA SER A 12 -22.03 -18.95 -5.36
C SER A 12 -22.52 -17.51 -5.48
N SER A 13 -23.26 -17.18 -6.55
CA SER A 13 -23.68 -15.82 -6.84
C SER A 13 -24.58 -15.18 -5.77
N TYR A 14 -25.38 -15.97 -5.07
CA TYR A 14 -26.27 -15.48 -4.01
C TYR A 14 -25.47 -14.83 -2.86
N LEU A 15 -24.39 -15.46 -2.41
CA LEU A 15 -23.53 -14.92 -1.36
C LEU A 15 -22.80 -13.67 -1.84
N THR A 16 -22.30 -13.68 -3.07
CA THR A 16 -21.68 -12.51 -3.70
C THR A 16 -22.68 -11.35 -3.77
N ASN A 17 -23.95 -11.62 -4.08
CA ASN A 17 -24.98 -10.59 -4.12
C ASN A 17 -25.20 -9.92 -2.75
N GLU A 18 -25.23 -10.69 -1.66
CA GLU A 18 -25.38 -10.11 -0.32
C GLU A 18 -24.16 -9.21 0.04
N VAL A 19 -22.93 -9.66 -0.24
CA VAL A 19 -21.74 -8.84 -0.03
C VAL A 19 -21.78 -7.56 -0.86
N PHE A 20 -22.26 -7.62 -2.12
CA PHE A 20 -22.40 -6.43 -2.97
C PHE A 20 -23.45 -5.45 -2.45
N LYS A 21 -24.56 -5.91 -1.89
CA LYS A 21 -25.54 -5.06 -1.21
C LYS A 21 -24.88 -4.28 -0.08
N ASP A 22 -24.16 -4.97 0.83
CA ASP A 22 -23.46 -4.34 1.94
C ASP A 22 -22.44 -3.29 1.45
N MET A 23 -21.68 -3.62 0.38
CA MET A 23 -20.71 -2.68 -0.21
C MET A 23 -21.38 -1.41 -0.75
N ILE A 24 -22.52 -1.55 -1.44
CA ILE A 24 -23.26 -0.42 -2.01
C ILE A 24 -23.92 0.41 -0.90
N GLU A 25 -24.57 -0.25 0.07
CA GLU A 25 -25.25 0.40 1.19
C GLU A 25 -24.29 1.12 2.14
N SER A 26 -23.00 0.72 2.17
CA SER A 26 -21.96 1.39 2.95
C SER A 26 -21.74 2.87 2.56
N GLY A 27 -22.11 3.25 1.33
CA GLY A 27 -21.91 4.61 0.79
C GLY A 27 -20.46 5.00 0.52
N TYR A 28 -19.50 4.05 0.64
CA TYR A 28 -18.08 4.33 0.36
C TYR A 28 -17.73 4.32 -1.14
N LEU A 29 -18.54 3.65 -1.94
CA LEU A 29 -18.30 3.54 -3.38
C LEU A 29 -19.14 4.55 -4.15
N PRO A 30 -18.55 5.24 -5.16
CA PRO A 30 -19.34 6.04 -6.09
C PRO A 30 -20.38 5.20 -6.83
N GLU A 31 -21.50 5.81 -7.19
CA GLU A 31 -22.53 5.16 -8.00
C GLU A 31 -21.93 4.62 -9.30
N GLY A 32 -22.27 3.37 -9.64
CA GLY A 32 -21.77 2.68 -10.84
C GLY A 32 -20.32 2.17 -10.74
N ALA A 33 -19.61 2.37 -9.62
CA ALA A 33 -18.22 1.89 -9.46
C ALA A 33 -18.12 0.37 -9.52
N VAL A 34 -19.12 -0.35 -9.01
CA VAL A 34 -19.22 -1.81 -9.10
C VAL A 34 -20.61 -2.23 -9.56
N GLN A 35 -20.66 -3.25 -10.39
CA GLN A 35 -21.90 -3.83 -10.91
C GLN A 35 -21.81 -5.35 -10.82
N LEU A 36 -22.91 -6.01 -10.54
CA LEU A 36 -23.00 -7.47 -10.39
C LEU A 36 -23.94 -8.07 -11.43
N VAL A 37 -23.48 -9.10 -12.12
CA VAL A 37 -24.27 -9.92 -13.04
C VAL A 37 -24.37 -11.34 -12.48
N CYS A 38 -25.53 -11.73 -11.98
CA CYS A 38 -25.81 -13.10 -11.51
C CYS A 38 -26.36 -13.96 -12.65
N GLY A 39 -25.98 -15.25 -12.64
CA GLY A 39 -26.42 -16.21 -13.66
C GLY A 39 -25.43 -16.31 -14.84
N GLU A 40 -25.97 -16.66 -16.01
CA GLU A 40 -25.17 -16.79 -17.23
C GLU A 40 -24.72 -15.43 -17.76
N PRO A 41 -23.53 -15.36 -18.38
CA PRO A 41 -22.95 -14.09 -18.83
C PRO A 41 -23.67 -13.46 -20.04
N GLY A 42 -24.46 -14.25 -20.76
CA GLY A 42 -25.05 -13.80 -22.02
C GLY A 42 -23.99 -13.31 -22.99
N ASN A 43 -24.24 -12.18 -23.62
CA ASN A 43 -23.37 -11.54 -24.58
C ASN A 43 -22.58 -10.32 -24.01
N ILE A 44 -22.39 -10.25 -22.70
CA ILE A 44 -21.74 -9.10 -22.07
C ILE A 44 -20.37 -8.78 -22.63
N LEU A 45 -19.62 -9.80 -23.05
CA LEU A 45 -18.29 -9.63 -23.62
C LEU A 45 -18.29 -9.12 -25.07
N ASP A 46 -19.46 -9.07 -25.74
CA ASP A 46 -19.56 -8.46 -27.07
C ASP A 46 -19.43 -6.94 -27.04
N PHE A 47 -19.62 -6.33 -25.87
CA PHE A 47 -19.59 -4.88 -25.66
C PHE A 47 -18.23 -4.33 -25.20
N VAL A 48 -17.23 -5.19 -24.96
CA VAL A 48 -15.90 -4.74 -24.53
C VAL A 48 -15.17 -4.03 -25.66
N LYS A 49 -14.42 -2.98 -25.30
CA LYS A 49 -13.70 -2.09 -26.23
C LYS A 49 -12.22 -2.06 -25.88
N ASP A 50 -11.43 -1.43 -26.75
CA ASP A 50 -10.07 -1.03 -26.44
C ASP A 50 -10.02 -0.20 -25.15
N GLY A 51 -9.04 -0.45 -24.32
CA GLY A 51 -8.95 0.17 -22.99
C GLY A 51 -9.69 -0.58 -21.86
N ASP A 52 -10.62 -1.45 -22.18
CA ASP A 52 -11.22 -2.36 -21.19
C ASP A 52 -10.24 -3.51 -20.84
N SER A 53 -10.52 -4.17 -19.72
CA SER A 53 -9.78 -5.34 -19.28
C SER A 53 -10.72 -6.44 -18.83
N VAL A 54 -10.44 -7.67 -19.23
CA VAL A 54 -11.18 -8.86 -18.77
C VAL A 54 -10.27 -9.69 -17.89
N VAL A 55 -10.75 -10.02 -16.70
CA VAL A 55 -10.08 -10.95 -15.77
C VAL A 55 -10.96 -12.19 -15.66
N PHE A 56 -10.43 -13.34 -16.00
CA PHE A 56 -11.14 -14.60 -16.01
C PHE A 56 -10.45 -15.63 -15.11
N THR A 57 -11.24 -16.25 -14.22
CA THR A 57 -10.82 -17.40 -13.43
C THR A 57 -11.77 -18.57 -13.71
N GLY A 58 -11.23 -19.70 -14.14
CA GLY A 58 -12.04 -20.88 -14.47
C GLY A 58 -11.28 -21.94 -15.25
N SER A 59 -12.00 -22.78 -16.03
CA SER A 59 -11.33 -23.82 -16.80
C SER A 59 -10.52 -23.24 -17.98
N ALA A 60 -9.37 -23.83 -18.28
CA ALA A 60 -8.52 -23.44 -19.40
C ALA A 60 -9.27 -23.48 -20.75
N ASN A 61 -10.19 -24.42 -20.90
CA ASN A 61 -11.00 -24.54 -22.10
C ASN A 61 -11.94 -23.33 -22.27
N THR A 62 -12.65 -22.96 -21.22
CA THR A 62 -13.52 -21.77 -21.22
C THR A 62 -12.73 -20.50 -21.43
N GLY A 63 -11.61 -20.34 -20.74
CA GLY A 63 -10.76 -19.16 -20.88
C GLY A 63 -10.23 -18.97 -22.29
N ARG A 64 -9.79 -20.04 -22.96
CA ARG A 64 -9.37 -20.00 -24.37
C ARG A 64 -10.50 -19.59 -25.32
N LYS A 65 -11.72 -20.12 -25.10
CA LYS A 65 -12.90 -19.73 -25.89
C LYS A 65 -13.21 -18.25 -25.74
N LEU A 66 -13.19 -17.74 -24.49
CA LEU A 66 -13.44 -16.33 -24.23
C LEU A 66 -12.36 -15.44 -24.82
N LYS A 67 -11.08 -15.79 -24.66
CA LYS A 67 -9.95 -15.04 -25.21
C LYS A 67 -9.98 -14.96 -26.75
N ALA A 68 -10.58 -15.96 -27.40
CA ALA A 68 -10.72 -16.02 -28.87
C ALA A 68 -11.95 -15.24 -29.39
N LEU A 69 -12.78 -14.66 -28.53
CA LEU A 69 -13.93 -13.86 -28.99
C LEU A 69 -13.45 -12.67 -29.85
N PRO A 70 -14.17 -12.37 -30.98
CA PRO A 70 -13.80 -11.26 -31.86
C PRO A 70 -13.75 -9.91 -31.13
N SER A 71 -14.64 -9.68 -30.18
CA SER A 71 -14.67 -8.47 -29.35
C SER A 71 -13.40 -8.32 -28.49
N ILE A 72 -12.79 -9.41 -28.05
CA ILE A 72 -11.58 -9.40 -27.25
C ILE A 72 -10.34 -9.32 -28.13
N SER A 73 -10.22 -10.23 -29.09
CA SER A 73 -9.04 -10.32 -29.93
C SER A 73 -8.95 -9.17 -30.94
N GLY A 74 -10.09 -8.74 -31.55
CA GLY A 74 -10.14 -7.67 -32.52
C GLY A 74 -9.94 -6.27 -31.91
N ASN A 75 -10.38 -6.05 -30.67
CA ASN A 75 -10.19 -4.78 -29.96
C ASN A 75 -8.92 -4.75 -29.09
N ALA A 76 -8.06 -5.77 -29.17
CA ALA A 76 -6.85 -5.89 -28.35
C ALA A 76 -7.12 -5.70 -26.84
N VAL A 77 -8.26 -6.17 -26.35
CA VAL A 77 -8.66 -6.11 -24.93
C VAL A 77 -7.67 -6.88 -24.07
N ARG A 78 -7.22 -6.29 -22.99
CA ARG A 78 -6.35 -6.99 -22.02
C ARG A 78 -7.11 -8.14 -21.38
N PHE A 79 -6.62 -9.35 -21.59
CA PHE A 79 -7.24 -10.55 -21.05
C PHE A 79 -6.32 -11.24 -20.07
N ASN A 80 -6.61 -11.13 -18.78
CA ASN A 80 -5.91 -11.84 -17.71
C ASN A 80 -6.63 -13.15 -17.40
N MET A 81 -5.90 -14.26 -17.47
CA MET A 81 -6.49 -15.59 -17.31
C MET A 81 -5.77 -16.37 -16.22
N GLU A 82 -6.53 -16.78 -15.22
CA GLU A 82 -6.18 -17.83 -14.26
C GLU A 82 -6.98 -19.09 -14.57
N ALA A 83 -6.28 -20.18 -14.78
CA ALA A 83 -6.92 -21.42 -15.26
C ALA A 83 -6.42 -22.66 -14.53
N ASP A 84 -6.77 -23.85 -15.06
CA ASP A 84 -6.42 -25.16 -14.52
C ASP A 84 -4.97 -25.25 -14.05
N SER A 85 -4.75 -25.77 -12.85
CA SER A 85 -3.42 -25.88 -12.28
C SER A 85 -3.16 -27.26 -11.69
N LEU A 86 -2.07 -27.89 -12.12
CA LEU A 86 -1.59 -29.14 -11.53
C LEU A 86 -0.42 -28.86 -10.59
N ASN A 87 -0.74 -28.18 -9.50
CA ASN A 87 0.24 -27.81 -8.50
C ASN A 87 0.92 -29.04 -7.88
N CYS A 88 2.19 -28.92 -7.56
CA CYS A 88 2.92 -29.98 -6.93
C CYS A 88 3.50 -29.58 -5.57
N SER A 89 3.74 -30.59 -4.73
CA SER A 89 4.56 -30.47 -3.54
C SER A 89 5.66 -31.51 -3.59
N ILE A 90 6.90 -31.09 -3.39
CA ILE A 90 8.10 -31.91 -3.42
C ILE A 90 8.61 -32.11 -1.99
N LEU A 91 8.73 -33.35 -1.54
CA LEU A 91 9.40 -33.70 -0.30
C LEU A 91 10.91 -33.83 -0.56
N GLY A 92 11.75 -33.15 0.23
CA GLY A 92 13.20 -33.23 0.09
C GLY A 92 13.77 -34.59 0.47
N LEU A 93 14.96 -34.90 -0.03
CA LEU A 93 15.70 -36.15 0.28
C LEU A 93 16.08 -36.26 1.76
N ASP A 94 16.21 -35.13 2.44
CA ASP A 94 16.51 -34.99 3.88
C ASP A 94 15.28 -35.18 4.78
N ALA A 95 14.10 -35.05 4.23
CA ALA A 95 12.84 -35.01 4.99
C ALA A 95 12.29 -36.43 5.22
N LYS A 96 12.91 -37.17 6.16
CA LYS A 96 12.55 -38.55 6.53
C LYS A 96 11.54 -38.58 7.68
N PRO A 97 10.82 -39.71 7.89
CA PRO A 97 9.98 -39.89 9.07
C PRO A 97 10.67 -39.51 10.36
N GLY A 98 10.04 -38.70 11.19
CA GLY A 98 10.58 -38.16 12.44
C GLY A 98 11.32 -36.81 12.31
N THR A 99 11.45 -36.27 11.09
CA THR A 99 11.93 -34.90 10.90
C THR A 99 10.75 -33.92 10.86
N PRO A 100 10.94 -32.66 11.30
CA PRO A 100 9.88 -31.65 11.19
C PRO A 100 9.39 -31.44 9.77
N GLU A 101 10.24 -31.54 8.78
CA GLU A 101 9.90 -31.36 7.35
C GLU A 101 8.95 -32.45 6.86
N PHE A 102 9.15 -33.70 7.28
CA PHE A 102 8.22 -34.77 6.95
C PHE A 102 6.81 -34.50 7.50
N ASP A 103 6.73 -34.12 8.77
CA ASP A 103 5.46 -33.81 9.41
C ASP A 103 4.78 -32.58 8.79
N LEU A 104 5.55 -31.55 8.45
CA LEU A 104 5.08 -30.34 7.75
C LEU A 104 4.54 -30.70 6.36
N PHE A 105 5.23 -31.57 5.62
CA PHE A 105 4.80 -32.00 4.29
C PHE A 105 3.46 -32.75 4.35
N ILE A 106 3.32 -33.72 5.24
CA ILE A 106 2.06 -34.47 5.42
C ILE A 106 0.91 -33.54 5.80
N LYS A 107 1.17 -32.61 6.74
CA LYS A 107 0.19 -31.60 7.18
C LYS A 107 -0.23 -30.71 6.02
N GLU A 108 0.71 -30.20 5.24
CA GLU A 108 0.42 -29.28 4.13
C GLU A 108 -0.34 -29.98 3.01
N VAL A 109 0.09 -31.17 2.60
CA VAL A 109 -0.63 -31.96 1.58
C VAL A 109 -2.05 -32.25 2.03
N LYS A 110 -2.23 -32.76 3.27
CA LYS A 110 -3.57 -33.00 3.82
C LYS A 110 -4.44 -31.74 3.80
N ASN A 111 -3.89 -30.61 4.27
CA ASN A 111 -4.63 -29.35 4.32
C ASN A 111 -5.04 -28.87 2.93
N GLU A 112 -4.16 -28.96 1.95
CA GLU A 112 -4.44 -28.58 0.56
C GLU A 112 -5.46 -29.51 -0.12
N MET A 113 -5.51 -30.78 0.24
CA MET A 113 -6.53 -31.71 -0.24
C MET A 113 -7.90 -31.46 0.39
N THR A 114 -7.97 -31.02 1.65
CA THR A 114 -9.22 -30.97 2.42
C THR A 114 -9.83 -29.58 2.55
N THR A 115 -9.04 -28.51 2.47
CA THR A 115 -9.54 -27.13 2.50
C THR A 115 -10.44 -26.88 1.30
N LYS A 116 -11.68 -26.40 1.56
CA LYS A 116 -12.73 -26.23 0.53
C LYS A 116 -12.99 -27.55 -0.25
N ALA A 117 -12.87 -28.69 0.41
CA ALA A 117 -12.93 -30.01 -0.23
C ALA A 117 -12.00 -30.16 -1.46
N GLY A 118 -10.81 -29.57 -1.40
CA GLY A 118 -9.85 -29.55 -2.51
C GLY A 118 -10.27 -28.71 -3.72
N GLN A 119 -11.40 -28.00 -3.67
CA GLN A 119 -11.88 -27.13 -4.75
C GLN A 119 -11.24 -25.73 -4.64
N LYS A 120 -9.94 -25.67 -4.78
CA LYS A 120 -9.14 -24.43 -4.87
C LYS A 120 -8.08 -24.56 -5.96
N CYS A 121 -7.81 -23.44 -6.63
CA CYS A 121 -6.89 -23.37 -7.75
C CYS A 121 -5.46 -23.78 -7.39
N THR A 122 -5.05 -23.57 -6.13
CA THR A 122 -3.71 -23.88 -5.62
C THR A 122 -3.59 -25.26 -4.97
N ALA A 123 -4.66 -26.06 -4.89
CA ALA A 123 -4.59 -27.36 -4.22
C ALA A 123 -3.49 -28.27 -4.80
N ILE A 124 -2.80 -29.00 -3.92
CA ILE A 124 -1.74 -29.94 -4.33
C ILE A 124 -2.38 -31.13 -5.04
N ARG A 125 -2.12 -31.27 -6.32
CA ARG A 125 -2.60 -32.39 -7.15
C ARG A 125 -1.54 -33.45 -7.32
N ARG A 126 -0.27 -33.09 -7.27
CA ARG A 126 0.86 -33.98 -7.51
C ARG A 126 1.82 -33.92 -6.32
N ILE A 127 1.98 -35.07 -5.68
CA ILE A 127 2.76 -35.28 -4.48
C ILE A 127 4.07 -35.99 -4.92
N ILE A 128 5.17 -35.26 -5.02
CA ILE A 128 6.44 -35.74 -5.58
C ILE A 128 7.37 -36.07 -4.42
N VAL A 129 7.73 -37.35 -4.26
CA VAL A 129 8.44 -37.85 -3.08
C VAL A 129 9.63 -38.71 -3.48
N PRO A 130 10.70 -38.78 -2.67
CA PRO A 130 11.80 -39.73 -2.89
C PRO A 130 11.27 -41.18 -2.98
N GLU A 131 11.77 -41.97 -3.94
CA GLU A 131 11.27 -43.33 -4.19
C GLU A 131 11.29 -44.21 -2.94
N ASN A 132 12.31 -44.05 -2.08
CA ASN A 132 12.47 -44.80 -0.83
C ASN A 132 11.54 -44.33 0.30
N LEU A 133 10.83 -43.21 0.15
CA LEU A 133 9.88 -42.67 1.14
C LEU A 133 8.42 -42.81 0.72
N VAL A 134 8.15 -43.37 -0.45
CA VAL A 134 6.76 -43.53 -0.97
C VAL A 134 5.86 -44.22 0.04
N GLY A 135 6.29 -45.37 0.59
CA GLY A 135 5.49 -46.14 1.56
C GLY A 135 5.23 -45.38 2.87
N ASP A 136 6.23 -44.63 3.35
CA ASP A 136 6.09 -43.82 4.57
C ASP A 136 5.09 -42.68 4.35
N VAL A 137 5.17 -41.99 3.20
CA VAL A 137 4.24 -40.90 2.84
C VAL A 137 2.81 -41.45 2.65
N GLN A 138 2.65 -42.58 1.95
CA GLN A 138 1.35 -43.22 1.78
C GLN A 138 0.69 -43.52 3.13
N ASN A 139 1.41 -44.16 4.04
CA ASN A 139 0.92 -44.52 5.37
C ASN A 139 0.58 -43.29 6.21
N ALA A 140 1.48 -42.30 6.26
CA ALA A 140 1.28 -41.09 7.06
C ALA A 140 0.13 -40.22 6.54
N LEU A 141 0.02 -40.07 5.22
CA LEU A 141 -1.04 -39.29 4.60
C LEU A 141 -2.41 -39.96 4.76
N SER A 142 -2.50 -41.29 4.53
CA SER A 142 -3.73 -42.03 4.75
C SER A 142 -4.23 -41.92 6.19
N LYS A 143 -3.34 -42.09 7.16
CA LYS A 143 -3.68 -41.90 8.58
C LYS A 143 -4.16 -40.49 8.90
N ALA A 144 -3.53 -39.46 8.30
CA ALA A 144 -3.94 -38.07 8.48
C ALA A 144 -5.30 -37.75 7.84
N LEU A 145 -5.60 -38.39 6.71
CA LEU A 145 -6.89 -38.25 6.02
C LEU A 145 -8.01 -38.96 6.79
N ASP A 146 -7.77 -40.17 7.34
CA ASP A 146 -8.75 -40.91 8.17
C ASP A 146 -9.22 -40.07 9.38
N GLN A 147 -8.35 -39.25 9.93
CA GLN A 147 -8.67 -38.33 11.05
C GLN A 147 -9.45 -37.09 10.64
N THR A 148 -9.66 -36.84 9.34
CA THR A 148 -10.35 -35.68 8.85
C THR A 148 -11.86 -35.82 9.00
N LYS A 149 -12.48 -35.05 9.87
CA LYS A 149 -13.94 -35.00 10.06
C LYS A 149 -14.60 -34.32 8.86
N ILE A 150 -15.46 -35.07 8.15
CA ILE A 150 -16.23 -34.60 6.99
C ILE A 150 -17.66 -34.42 7.39
N GLY A 151 -18.36 -33.37 6.95
CA GLY A 151 -19.78 -33.21 7.30
C GLY A 151 -20.30 -31.77 7.15
N ASN A 152 -21.33 -31.50 7.94
CA ASN A 152 -21.98 -30.18 7.99
C ASN A 152 -20.96 -29.07 8.36
N PRO A 153 -20.75 -28.08 7.49
CA PRO A 153 -19.79 -27.00 7.77
C PRO A 153 -20.18 -26.09 8.96
N LEU A 154 -21.42 -26.15 9.43
CA LEU A 154 -21.85 -25.43 10.63
C LEU A 154 -21.41 -26.12 11.92
N SER A 155 -21.07 -27.40 11.87
CA SER A 155 -20.55 -28.13 13.02
C SER A 155 -19.07 -27.75 13.25
N ARG A 156 -18.70 -27.43 14.50
CA ARG A 156 -17.32 -27.11 14.89
C ARG A 156 -16.33 -28.27 14.71
N GLU A 157 -16.84 -29.49 14.70
CA GLU A 157 -16.03 -30.69 14.51
C GLU A 157 -15.62 -30.89 13.05
N THR A 158 -16.44 -30.41 12.10
CA THR A 158 -16.19 -30.57 10.67
C THR A 158 -14.91 -29.82 10.25
N LYS A 159 -14.05 -30.53 9.52
CA LYS A 159 -12.80 -30.01 8.92
C LYS A 159 -12.86 -29.94 7.41
N MET A 160 -13.74 -30.71 6.79
CA MET A 160 -14.01 -30.67 5.36
C MET A 160 -15.53 -30.73 5.12
N GLY A 161 -16.08 -29.77 4.41
CA GLY A 161 -17.46 -29.73 3.98
C GLY A 161 -17.70 -30.50 2.68
N SER A 162 -18.88 -30.31 2.07
CA SER A 162 -19.20 -30.80 0.74
C SER A 162 -18.42 -30.04 -0.35
N ILE A 163 -18.36 -30.65 -1.52
CA ILE A 163 -18.03 -29.92 -2.76
C ILE A 163 -19.21 -29.03 -3.18
N VAL A 164 -19.02 -28.18 -4.17
CA VAL A 164 -19.96 -27.08 -4.50
C VAL A 164 -21.33 -27.56 -4.98
N GLY A 165 -21.45 -28.78 -5.49
CA GLY A 165 -22.73 -29.34 -5.95
C GLY A 165 -22.62 -30.72 -6.57
N LYS A 166 -23.77 -31.38 -6.71
CA LYS A 166 -23.86 -32.76 -7.26
C LYS A 166 -23.38 -32.87 -8.71
N GLU A 167 -23.61 -31.85 -9.54
CA GLU A 167 -23.09 -31.83 -10.91
C GLU A 167 -21.57 -31.87 -10.94
N GLN A 168 -20.91 -31.07 -10.08
CA GLN A 168 -19.45 -31.08 -9.96
C GLN A 168 -18.94 -32.41 -9.38
N MET A 169 -19.73 -33.09 -8.55
CA MET A 169 -19.42 -34.42 -8.05
C MET A 169 -19.36 -35.44 -9.17
N GLN A 170 -20.31 -35.41 -10.10
CA GLN A 170 -20.32 -36.29 -11.28
C GLN A 170 -19.10 -36.08 -12.17
N VAL A 171 -18.76 -34.80 -12.47
CA VAL A 171 -17.56 -34.46 -13.22
C VAL A 171 -16.29 -34.96 -12.52
N LEU A 172 -16.24 -34.86 -11.19
CA LEU A 172 -15.10 -35.33 -10.41
C LEU A 172 -15.01 -36.87 -10.43
N GLU A 173 -16.12 -37.60 -10.35
CA GLU A 173 -16.16 -39.05 -10.46
C GLU A 173 -15.67 -39.53 -11.83
N GLU A 174 -16.07 -38.87 -12.91
CA GLU A 174 -15.57 -39.16 -14.26
C GLU A 174 -14.06 -39.03 -14.32
N LYS A 175 -13.50 -37.93 -13.77
CA LYS A 175 -12.06 -37.68 -13.74
C LYS A 175 -11.30 -38.69 -12.88
N VAL A 176 -11.89 -39.12 -11.74
CA VAL A 176 -11.34 -40.17 -10.89
C VAL A 176 -11.28 -41.51 -11.66
N ASN A 177 -12.32 -41.83 -12.44
CA ASN A 177 -12.34 -43.05 -13.25
C ASN A 177 -11.26 -43.00 -14.36
N LEU A 178 -11.01 -41.83 -14.96
CA LEU A 178 -9.91 -41.68 -15.91
C LEU A 178 -8.54 -41.86 -15.24
N LEU A 179 -8.33 -41.33 -14.02
CA LEU A 179 -7.09 -41.56 -13.27
C LEU A 179 -6.83 -43.02 -12.99
N LYS A 180 -7.88 -43.80 -12.65
CA LYS A 180 -7.77 -45.25 -12.41
C LYS A 180 -7.27 -46.07 -13.63
N ALA A 181 -7.34 -45.50 -14.83
CA ALA A 181 -6.88 -46.19 -16.02
C ALA A 181 -5.36 -46.36 -16.11
N GLU A 182 -4.62 -45.38 -15.54
CA GLU A 182 -3.14 -45.37 -15.59
C GLU A 182 -2.46 -45.40 -14.20
N THR A 183 -3.24 -45.17 -13.12
CA THR A 183 -2.68 -45.05 -11.77
C THR A 183 -3.44 -45.92 -10.78
N GLU A 184 -2.79 -46.33 -9.71
CA GLU A 184 -3.36 -47.14 -8.65
C GLU A 184 -4.08 -46.26 -7.62
N LEU A 185 -5.33 -46.58 -7.27
CA LEU A 185 -6.04 -45.95 -6.15
C LEU A 185 -5.58 -46.62 -4.84
N ILE A 186 -4.72 -45.89 -4.08
CA ILE A 186 -4.11 -46.40 -2.85
C ILE A 186 -4.86 -45.99 -1.57
N TYR A 187 -5.71 -44.97 -1.66
CA TYR A 187 -6.56 -44.51 -0.57
C TYR A 187 -7.91 -44.05 -1.09
N ASP A 188 -8.98 -44.65 -0.53
CA ASP A 188 -10.36 -44.28 -0.72
C ASP A 188 -11.06 -44.36 0.64
N GLY A 189 -10.93 -43.31 1.42
CA GLY A 189 -11.41 -43.28 2.80
C GLY A 189 -12.93 -43.41 2.91
N LYS A 190 -13.37 -44.25 3.82
CA LYS A 190 -14.77 -44.28 4.26
C LYS A 190 -14.90 -43.41 5.50
N HIS A 191 -15.72 -42.37 5.43
CA HIS A 191 -15.92 -41.43 6.53
C HIS A 191 -17.37 -41.40 6.96
N ASP A 192 -17.60 -41.52 8.25
CA ASP A 192 -18.91 -41.17 8.83
C ASP A 192 -19.05 -39.65 8.80
N LEU A 193 -20.16 -39.15 8.27
CA LEU A 193 -20.38 -37.72 8.14
C LEU A 193 -20.88 -37.11 9.46
N VAL A 194 -20.28 -36.01 9.87
CA VAL A 194 -20.69 -35.21 11.03
C VAL A 194 -21.97 -34.46 10.68
N GLU A 195 -23.08 -34.75 11.34
CA GLU A 195 -24.38 -34.06 11.17
C GLU A 195 -24.82 -33.90 9.71
N ALA A 196 -24.54 -34.91 8.87
CA ALA A 196 -24.85 -34.90 7.43
C ALA A 196 -25.03 -36.32 6.89
N ASN A 197 -25.50 -36.43 5.64
CA ASN A 197 -25.58 -37.69 4.93
C ASN A 197 -25.22 -37.54 3.45
N TYR A 198 -24.80 -38.65 2.81
CA TYR A 198 -24.41 -38.68 1.41
C TYR A 198 -25.58 -38.52 0.42
N GLU A 199 -26.77 -38.83 0.81
CA GLU A 199 -27.95 -38.78 -0.09
C GLU A 199 -28.35 -37.32 -0.38
N ASN A 200 -28.31 -36.48 0.64
CA ASN A 200 -28.77 -35.09 0.56
C ASN A 200 -27.65 -34.09 0.24
N GLY A 201 -26.39 -34.47 0.44
CA GLY A 201 -25.22 -33.58 0.24
C GLY A 201 -24.30 -34.06 -0.89
N ALA A 202 -23.50 -33.11 -1.42
CA ALA A 202 -22.45 -33.41 -2.39
C ALA A 202 -21.11 -33.68 -1.66
N PHE A 203 -21.11 -34.71 -0.79
CA PHE A 203 -19.93 -35.10 -0.03
C PHE A 203 -19.06 -36.07 -0.83
N PHE A 204 -17.81 -35.70 -1.01
CA PHE A 204 -16.82 -36.49 -1.75
C PHE A 204 -15.64 -36.80 -0.84
N THR A 205 -15.28 -38.04 -0.63
CA THR A 205 -14.18 -38.45 0.24
C THR A 205 -12.85 -38.25 -0.42
N PRO A 206 -11.78 -37.92 0.36
CA PRO A 206 -10.43 -37.81 -0.18
C PRO A 206 -9.96 -39.10 -0.85
N LYS A 207 -9.28 -38.95 -1.99
CA LYS A 207 -8.69 -40.06 -2.75
C LYS A 207 -7.24 -39.78 -3.06
N VAL A 208 -6.38 -40.77 -2.83
CA VAL A 208 -4.98 -40.70 -3.17
C VAL A 208 -4.64 -41.80 -4.18
N PHE A 209 -4.01 -41.37 -5.25
CA PHE A 209 -3.50 -42.24 -6.29
C PHE A 209 -1.97 -42.39 -6.19
N TYR A 210 -1.46 -43.47 -6.78
CA TYR A 210 -0.04 -43.73 -6.96
C TYR A 210 0.27 -43.94 -8.43
N ASN A 211 1.18 -43.13 -8.96
CA ASN A 211 1.76 -43.29 -10.30
C ASN A 211 3.18 -43.82 -10.14
N ASP A 212 3.35 -45.13 -10.33
CA ASP A 212 4.63 -45.83 -10.19
C ASP A 212 5.67 -45.49 -11.26
N LYS A 213 5.19 -45.03 -12.43
CA LYS A 213 6.02 -44.66 -13.60
C LYS A 213 5.67 -43.28 -14.14
N PRO A 214 5.95 -42.22 -13.36
CA PRO A 214 5.45 -40.88 -13.67
C PRO A 214 6.09 -40.24 -14.91
N PHE A 215 7.13 -40.83 -15.47
CA PHE A 215 7.70 -40.39 -16.76
C PHE A 215 7.06 -41.07 -17.97
N GLU A 216 6.42 -42.23 -17.80
CA GLU A 216 5.74 -43.00 -18.84
C GLU A 216 4.22 -42.74 -18.86
N LYS A 217 3.59 -42.66 -17.69
CA LYS A 217 2.15 -42.48 -17.49
C LYS A 217 1.79 -41.00 -17.33
N ASN A 218 0.99 -40.48 -18.25
CA ASN A 218 0.80 -39.03 -18.40
C ASN A 218 -0.45 -38.48 -17.70
N ILE A 219 -1.46 -39.30 -17.43
CA ILE A 219 -2.78 -38.85 -17.00
C ILE A 219 -2.73 -37.91 -15.78
N SER A 220 -1.90 -38.20 -14.79
CA SER A 220 -1.70 -37.38 -13.58
C SER A 220 -0.99 -36.04 -13.83
N HIS A 221 -0.43 -35.84 -15.02
CA HIS A 221 0.17 -34.57 -15.48
C HIS A 221 -0.73 -33.78 -16.42
N GLU A 222 -1.85 -34.35 -16.84
CA GLU A 222 -2.76 -33.77 -17.84
C GLU A 222 -4.14 -33.48 -17.28
N LEU A 223 -4.63 -34.31 -16.36
CA LEU A 223 -5.99 -34.25 -15.82
C LEU A 223 -6.02 -33.58 -14.47
N GLU A 224 -6.74 -32.48 -14.34
CA GLU A 224 -7.08 -31.90 -13.05
C GLU A 224 -8.41 -32.45 -12.54
N ALA A 225 -8.39 -33.21 -11.45
CA ALA A 225 -9.56 -33.58 -10.68
C ALA A 225 -9.82 -32.51 -9.60
N PHE A 226 -10.74 -31.57 -9.89
CA PHE A 226 -10.99 -30.40 -9.03
C PHE A 226 -11.81 -30.76 -7.78
N GLY A 227 -11.15 -31.45 -6.86
CA GLY A 227 -11.70 -31.99 -5.61
C GLY A 227 -10.59 -32.49 -4.69
N PRO A 228 -10.90 -33.25 -3.63
CA PRO A 228 -9.91 -33.75 -2.68
C PRO A 228 -9.17 -34.98 -3.24
N VAL A 229 -8.50 -34.81 -4.38
CA VAL A 229 -7.84 -35.87 -5.15
C VAL A 229 -6.41 -35.46 -5.46
N SER A 230 -5.44 -36.33 -5.12
CA SER A 230 -4.01 -36.13 -5.40
C SER A 230 -3.33 -37.42 -5.81
N THR A 231 -2.18 -37.32 -6.50
CA THR A 231 -1.39 -38.46 -6.98
C THR A 231 0.03 -38.39 -6.46
N ILE A 232 0.49 -39.44 -5.79
CA ILE A 232 1.87 -39.62 -5.35
C ILE A 232 2.72 -40.12 -6.53
N MET A 233 3.94 -39.58 -6.67
CA MET A 233 4.90 -39.87 -7.74
C MET A 233 6.30 -40.00 -7.16
N PRO A 234 7.04 -41.09 -7.47
CA PRO A 234 8.40 -41.26 -7.00
C PRO A 234 9.41 -40.46 -7.83
N TYR A 235 10.49 -40.03 -7.20
CA TYR A 235 11.66 -39.47 -7.84
C TYR A 235 12.96 -39.93 -7.16
N LYS A 236 14.11 -39.84 -7.85
CA LYS A 236 15.41 -40.28 -7.35
C LYS A 236 16.33 -39.14 -6.87
N ASP A 237 16.32 -38.02 -7.58
CA ASP A 237 17.20 -36.89 -7.36
C ASP A 237 16.52 -35.56 -7.70
N ALA A 238 17.22 -34.44 -7.46
CA ALA A 238 16.72 -33.10 -7.71
C ALA A 238 16.35 -32.84 -9.18
N GLU A 239 17.04 -33.49 -10.13
CA GLU A 239 16.77 -33.39 -11.56
C GLU A 239 15.41 -34.01 -11.91
N GLU A 240 15.17 -35.24 -11.45
CA GLU A 240 13.90 -35.94 -11.66
C GLU A 240 12.75 -35.20 -10.94
N ALA A 241 12.95 -34.73 -9.70
CA ALA A 241 11.95 -33.96 -8.97
C ALA A 241 11.49 -32.71 -9.75
N ALA A 242 12.44 -31.92 -10.23
CA ALA A 242 12.16 -30.74 -11.03
C ALA A 242 11.54 -31.09 -12.40
N ALA A 243 12.00 -32.16 -13.04
CA ALA A 243 11.43 -32.63 -14.30
C ALA A 243 9.96 -33.06 -14.13
N LEU A 244 9.62 -33.79 -13.08
CA LEU A 244 8.24 -34.14 -12.76
C LEU A 244 7.38 -32.91 -12.48
N ALA A 245 7.91 -31.95 -11.70
CA ALA A 245 7.21 -30.69 -11.45
C ALA A 245 6.83 -29.97 -12.75
N LYS A 246 7.73 -29.89 -13.72
CA LYS A 246 7.53 -29.24 -15.02
C LYS A 246 6.51 -29.95 -15.91
N ARG A 247 6.28 -31.26 -15.75
CA ARG A 247 5.31 -32.02 -16.56
C ARG A 247 3.86 -31.55 -16.41
N GLY A 248 3.56 -30.74 -15.35
CA GLY A 248 2.27 -30.06 -15.25
C GLY A 248 2.00 -29.01 -16.33
N LYS A 249 3.00 -28.67 -17.15
CA LYS A 249 2.91 -27.73 -18.28
C LYS A 249 2.49 -26.30 -17.87
N GLY A 250 2.77 -25.94 -16.63
CA GLY A 250 2.41 -24.67 -16.02
C GLY A 250 1.50 -24.86 -14.79
N SER A 251 1.87 -24.22 -13.70
CA SER A 251 1.15 -24.28 -12.43
C SER A 251 1.18 -22.93 -11.73
N LEU A 252 0.16 -22.65 -10.91
CA LEU A 252 0.11 -21.45 -10.07
C LEU A 252 1.19 -21.50 -8.99
N VAL A 253 1.37 -22.66 -8.35
CA VAL A 253 2.34 -22.84 -7.28
C VAL A 253 2.96 -24.24 -7.30
N GLY A 254 4.24 -24.30 -6.95
CA GLY A 254 4.91 -25.53 -6.54
C GLY A 254 5.53 -25.33 -5.16
N SER A 255 5.46 -26.32 -4.26
CA SER A 255 6.17 -26.25 -2.99
C SER A 255 7.30 -27.26 -2.90
N ILE A 256 8.32 -26.90 -2.12
CA ILE A 256 9.44 -27.75 -1.75
C ILE A 256 9.53 -27.76 -0.24
N VAL A 257 9.43 -28.94 0.36
CA VAL A 257 9.53 -29.10 1.82
C VAL A 257 10.84 -29.82 2.14
N SER A 258 11.82 -29.06 2.57
CA SER A 258 13.20 -29.52 2.81
C SER A 258 13.96 -28.51 3.66
N HIS A 259 14.94 -28.99 4.43
CA HIS A 259 15.92 -28.15 5.15
C HIS A 259 17.30 -28.18 4.47
N ASP A 260 17.45 -28.93 3.39
CA ASP A 260 18.66 -28.95 2.56
C ASP A 260 18.63 -27.77 1.56
N GLU A 261 19.35 -26.70 1.89
CA GLU A 261 19.41 -25.48 1.09
C GLU A 261 19.90 -25.73 -0.35
N LYS A 262 20.82 -26.67 -0.54
CA LYS A 262 21.36 -27.00 -1.85
C LYS A 262 20.30 -27.68 -2.72
N PHE A 263 19.61 -28.68 -2.18
CA PHE A 263 18.48 -29.34 -2.85
C PHE A 263 17.38 -28.33 -3.22
N VAL A 264 17.02 -27.47 -2.27
CA VAL A 264 16.00 -26.41 -2.48
C VAL A 264 16.42 -25.46 -3.58
N ALA A 265 17.65 -24.93 -3.54
CA ALA A 265 18.15 -23.98 -4.53
C ALA A 265 18.17 -24.60 -5.94
N GLU A 266 18.70 -25.80 -6.08
CA GLU A 266 18.82 -26.51 -7.35
C GLU A 266 17.42 -26.82 -7.93
N THR A 267 16.54 -27.41 -7.15
CA THR A 267 15.18 -27.77 -7.59
C THR A 267 14.35 -26.54 -7.93
N SER A 268 14.40 -25.48 -7.10
CA SER A 268 13.69 -24.21 -7.35
C SER A 268 14.10 -23.61 -8.68
N TRP A 269 15.41 -23.51 -8.95
CA TRP A 269 15.91 -22.91 -10.17
C TRP A 269 15.48 -23.70 -11.41
N LYS A 270 15.52 -25.02 -11.35
CA LYS A 270 15.15 -25.91 -12.47
C LYS A 270 13.65 -25.88 -12.78
N MET A 271 12.79 -25.71 -11.78
CA MET A 271 11.33 -25.71 -11.98
C MET A 271 10.70 -24.32 -12.16
N ALA A 272 11.45 -23.23 -11.92
CA ALA A 272 10.93 -21.87 -11.87
C ALA A 272 10.13 -21.45 -13.11
N SER A 273 10.60 -21.81 -14.31
CA SER A 273 9.96 -21.42 -15.58
C SER A 273 8.54 -21.98 -15.79
N SER A 274 8.12 -22.97 -15.00
CA SER A 274 6.82 -23.63 -15.13
C SER A 274 5.87 -23.37 -13.94
N HIS A 275 6.28 -22.53 -12.98
CA HIS A 275 5.47 -22.22 -11.80
C HIS A 275 5.39 -20.71 -11.61
N GLY A 276 4.21 -20.22 -11.31
CA GLY A 276 3.99 -18.81 -10.98
C GLY A 276 4.62 -18.43 -9.64
N ARG A 277 4.60 -19.35 -8.68
CA ARG A 277 5.23 -19.19 -7.37
C ARG A 277 5.89 -20.50 -6.92
N ILE A 278 7.07 -20.38 -6.32
CA ILE A 278 7.70 -21.48 -5.59
C ILE A 278 7.62 -21.16 -4.10
N PHE A 279 7.06 -22.08 -3.35
CA PHE A 279 6.91 -21.98 -1.90
C PHE A 279 7.86 -22.98 -1.21
N VAL A 280 8.80 -22.48 -0.44
CA VAL A 280 9.71 -23.31 0.35
C VAL A 280 9.23 -23.35 1.79
N LEU A 281 9.08 -24.56 2.33
CA LEU A 281 8.63 -24.78 3.70
C LEU A 281 9.65 -25.66 4.44
N ASN A 282 10.08 -25.19 5.61
CA ASN A 282 10.91 -25.94 6.53
C ASN A 282 10.62 -25.52 7.98
N ARG A 283 11.33 -26.10 8.94
CA ARG A 283 11.19 -25.82 10.37
C ARG A 283 11.39 -24.35 10.73
N ASP A 284 12.20 -23.61 9.99
CA ASP A 284 12.59 -22.24 10.32
C ASP A 284 11.51 -21.23 9.97
N ASN A 285 10.71 -21.50 8.93
CA ASN A 285 9.64 -20.59 8.49
C ASN A 285 8.22 -21.11 8.72
N ALA A 286 8.08 -22.29 9.33
CA ALA A 286 6.78 -22.96 9.50
C ALA A 286 5.75 -22.13 10.30
N LYS A 287 6.19 -21.30 11.25
CA LYS A 287 5.33 -20.49 12.12
C LYS A 287 4.81 -19.24 11.42
N GLU A 288 5.63 -18.61 10.58
CA GLU A 288 5.31 -17.37 9.85
C GLU A 288 4.77 -17.64 8.45
N SER A 289 4.75 -18.91 8.04
CA SER A 289 4.30 -19.32 6.72
C SER A 289 2.81 -19.04 6.49
N THR A 290 2.50 -18.51 5.31
CA THR A 290 1.11 -18.36 4.83
C THR A 290 0.55 -19.66 4.23
N GLY A 291 1.38 -20.68 4.05
CA GLY A 291 1.04 -21.98 3.44
C GLY A 291 1.09 -21.99 1.91
N HIS A 292 0.97 -23.19 1.36
CA HIS A 292 1.06 -23.44 -0.09
C HIS A 292 0.05 -22.61 -0.90
N GLY A 293 -1.15 -22.45 -0.39
CA GLY A 293 -2.26 -21.83 -1.12
C GLY A 293 -2.38 -20.31 -0.98
N SER A 294 -1.53 -19.64 -0.20
CA SER A 294 -1.69 -18.22 0.14
C SER A 294 -0.41 -17.42 -0.09
N PRO A 295 -0.29 -16.68 -1.20
CA PRO A 295 0.89 -15.84 -1.46
C PRO A 295 0.94 -14.63 -0.53
N LEU A 296 2.14 -14.08 -0.31
CA LEU A 296 2.28 -12.77 0.33
C LEU A 296 1.74 -11.68 -0.61
N PRO A 297 1.02 -10.66 -0.08
CA PRO A 297 0.36 -9.64 -0.91
C PRO A 297 1.30 -8.79 -1.77
N THR A 298 2.60 -8.75 -1.45
CA THR A 298 3.61 -7.98 -2.18
C THR A 298 4.27 -8.76 -3.30
N LEU A 299 4.03 -10.07 -3.39
CA LEU A 299 4.62 -10.89 -4.46
C LEU A 299 3.91 -10.63 -5.78
N MET A 300 4.72 -10.48 -6.82
CA MET A 300 4.24 -10.55 -8.20
C MET A 300 4.41 -11.98 -8.68
N HIS A 301 3.32 -12.63 -9.02
CA HIS A 301 3.30 -13.99 -9.51
C HIS A 301 2.20 -14.17 -10.53
N GLY A 302 2.07 -15.34 -11.09
CA GLY A 302 1.06 -15.65 -12.09
C GLY A 302 0.94 -17.15 -12.28
N GLY A 303 0.45 -17.57 -13.41
CA GLY A 303 0.34 -18.97 -13.74
C GLY A 303 0.79 -19.24 -15.17
N PRO A 304 2.05 -19.62 -15.41
CA PRO A 304 2.54 -19.84 -16.76
C PRO A 304 1.82 -21.00 -17.45
N GLY A 305 1.86 -21.02 -18.76
CA GLY A 305 1.39 -22.12 -19.62
C GLY A 305 -0.07 -22.49 -19.38
N ARG A 306 -0.31 -23.74 -18.93
CA ARG A 306 -1.63 -24.29 -18.65
C ARG A 306 -2.46 -23.45 -17.68
N ALA A 307 -1.81 -22.83 -16.69
CA ALA A 307 -2.48 -22.00 -15.70
C ALA A 307 -2.96 -20.64 -16.23
N GLY A 308 -2.87 -20.40 -17.54
CA GLY A 308 -3.51 -19.28 -18.24
C GLY A 308 -2.58 -18.20 -18.74
N GLY A 309 -1.39 -18.06 -18.19
CA GLY A 309 -0.41 -17.02 -18.54
C GLY A 309 -0.76 -15.64 -17.97
N GLY A 310 -1.73 -15.55 -17.07
CA GLY A 310 -2.10 -14.32 -16.40
C GLY A 310 -1.18 -13.99 -15.22
N GLU A 311 -1.24 -12.73 -14.77
CA GLU A 311 -0.59 -12.30 -13.55
C GLU A 311 -1.59 -12.30 -12.39
N GLU A 312 -1.21 -12.86 -11.25
CA GLU A 312 -1.92 -12.65 -9.99
C GLU A 312 -1.39 -11.37 -9.34
N MET A 313 -2.30 -10.49 -9.04
CA MET A 313 -1.99 -9.10 -8.76
C MET A 313 -2.45 -8.74 -7.36
N GLY A 314 -1.48 -8.61 -6.46
CA GLY A 314 -1.68 -8.11 -5.11
C GLY A 314 -1.28 -6.65 -4.95
N GLY A 315 -1.96 -5.93 -4.05
CA GLY A 315 -1.62 -4.57 -3.66
C GLY A 315 -1.57 -3.59 -4.83
N LEU A 316 -0.56 -2.73 -4.85
CA LEU A 316 -0.38 -1.70 -5.89
C LEU A 316 -0.08 -2.28 -7.28
N ASN A 317 0.53 -3.46 -7.35
CA ASN A 317 0.84 -4.11 -8.62
C ASN A 317 -0.43 -4.48 -9.39
N GLY A 318 -1.49 -4.89 -8.67
CA GLY A 318 -2.79 -5.15 -9.26
C GLY A 318 -3.39 -3.93 -9.95
N LEU A 319 -3.19 -2.75 -9.39
CA LEU A 319 -3.66 -1.51 -10.00
C LEU A 319 -2.94 -1.22 -11.33
N HIS A 320 -1.64 -1.49 -11.41
CA HIS A 320 -0.84 -1.20 -12.60
C HIS A 320 -1.28 -1.99 -13.84
N PHE A 321 -1.89 -3.17 -13.64
CA PHE A 321 -2.43 -3.95 -14.76
C PHE A 321 -3.56 -3.21 -15.49
N PHE A 322 -4.43 -2.51 -14.75
CA PHE A 322 -5.58 -1.83 -15.32
C PHE A 322 -5.26 -0.44 -15.86
N LEU A 323 -4.03 0.06 -15.65
CA LEU A 323 -3.62 1.38 -16.14
C LEU A 323 -3.03 1.28 -17.56
N GLN A 324 -3.48 2.17 -18.44
CA GLN A 324 -2.86 2.36 -19.75
C GLN A 324 -1.45 2.94 -19.57
N LYS A 325 -0.45 2.32 -20.19
CA LYS A 325 0.93 2.81 -20.22
C LYS A 325 1.19 3.51 -21.54
N THR A 326 1.63 4.78 -21.45
CA THR A 326 2.00 5.58 -22.62
C THR A 326 3.41 6.10 -22.42
N ALA A 327 4.32 5.80 -23.34
CA ALA A 327 5.65 6.39 -23.36
C ALA A 327 5.57 7.79 -23.98
N ILE A 328 6.19 8.77 -23.31
CA ILE A 328 6.26 10.16 -23.77
C ILE A 328 7.72 10.51 -24.02
N GLN A 329 8.03 11.06 -25.19
CA GLN A 329 9.35 11.60 -25.53
C GLN A 329 9.22 13.09 -25.83
N GLY A 330 10.20 13.88 -25.40
CA GLY A 330 10.19 15.33 -25.62
C GLY A 330 11.42 15.99 -25.02
N SER A 331 11.50 17.32 -25.13
CA SER A 331 12.52 18.10 -24.43
C SER A 331 12.34 18.02 -22.91
N PRO A 332 13.41 18.22 -22.12
CA PRO A 332 13.33 18.15 -20.67
C PRO A 332 12.23 19.04 -20.06
N ASP A 333 12.02 20.25 -20.59
CA ASP A 333 10.99 21.17 -20.11
C ASP A 333 9.57 20.64 -20.36
N VAL A 334 9.32 20.11 -21.56
CA VAL A 334 8.03 19.51 -21.90
C VAL A 334 7.75 18.27 -21.04
N LEU A 335 8.75 17.41 -20.86
CA LEU A 335 8.62 16.24 -19.97
C LEU A 335 8.34 16.65 -18.53
N THR A 336 9.05 17.66 -18.01
CA THR A 336 8.81 18.19 -16.66
C THR A 336 7.38 18.75 -16.53
N ALA A 337 6.92 19.48 -17.53
CA ALA A 337 5.57 20.05 -17.52
C ALA A 337 4.47 18.98 -17.52
N ILE A 338 4.66 17.89 -18.27
CA ILE A 338 3.69 16.79 -18.38
C ILE A 338 3.70 15.92 -17.11
N THR A 339 4.88 15.47 -16.70
CA THR A 339 5.02 14.47 -15.62
C THR A 339 4.94 15.08 -14.23
N LYS A 340 5.15 16.40 -14.10
CA LYS A 340 5.34 17.12 -12.82
C LYS A 340 6.54 16.59 -12.02
N VAL A 341 7.50 15.97 -12.71
CA VAL A 341 8.78 15.53 -12.18
C VAL A 341 9.89 16.21 -12.98
N TYR A 342 10.82 16.92 -12.30
CA TYR A 342 11.93 17.60 -12.96
C TYR A 342 12.79 16.59 -13.72
N THR A 343 12.91 16.84 -15.01
CA THR A 343 13.78 16.08 -15.92
C THR A 343 15.11 16.83 -16.04
N LYS A 344 16.22 16.14 -15.83
CA LYS A 344 17.56 16.74 -15.94
C LYS A 344 17.74 17.41 -17.31
N GLY A 345 18.18 18.67 -17.29
CA GLY A 345 18.29 19.51 -18.48
C GLY A 345 17.11 20.46 -18.70
N ALA A 346 16.03 20.36 -17.91
CA ALA A 346 14.98 21.36 -17.89
C ALA A 346 15.48 22.66 -17.21
N GLU A 347 14.78 23.76 -17.48
CA GLU A 347 15.08 25.06 -16.89
C GLU A 347 15.05 25.02 -15.37
N LYS A 348 16.12 25.55 -14.74
CA LYS A 348 16.22 25.74 -13.29
C LYS A 348 15.68 27.11 -12.92
N LYS A 349 14.74 27.16 -11.95
CA LYS A 349 14.08 28.37 -11.48
C LYS A 349 14.77 28.89 -10.23
N PHE A 350 15.60 29.90 -10.36
CA PHE A 350 16.24 30.57 -9.23
C PHE A 350 15.38 31.70 -8.67
N SER A 351 15.36 31.86 -7.34
CA SER A 351 14.61 32.93 -6.67
C SER A 351 15.35 33.42 -5.45
N ASP A 352 15.10 34.67 -5.02
CA ASP A 352 15.72 35.28 -3.82
C ASP A 352 15.31 34.53 -2.53
N LYS A 353 14.13 33.90 -2.55
CA LYS A 353 13.66 33.09 -1.42
C LYS A 353 14.29 31.71 -1.48
N HIS A 354 15.08 31.38 -0.47
CA HIS A 354 15.72 30.08 -0.37
C HIS A 354 14.68 28.96 -0.45
N PRO A 355 14.88 27.86 -1.23
CA PRO A 355 13.89 26.77 -1.39
C PRO A 355 13.40 26.19 -0.07
N PHE A 356 14.26 26.05 0.94
CA PHE A 356 13.89 25.55 2.27
C PHE A 356 13.11 26.55 3.13
N GLN A 357 12.89 27.77 2.67
CA GLN A 357 12.02 28.78 3.28
C GLN A 357 10.62 28.81 2.63
N LYS A 358 10.37 27.95 1.63
CA LYS A 358 9.07 27.81 0.97
C LYS A 358 8.24 26.73 1.64
N TYR A 359 6.96 27.01 1.93
CA TYR A 359 5.99 25.97 2.32
C TYR A 359 5.75 24.99 1.17
N PHE A 360 5.22 23.81 1.48
CA PHE A 360 5.00 22.76 0.49
C PHE A 360 4.22 23.24 -0.75
N GLU A 361 3.22 24.10 -0.57
CA GLU A 361 2.44 24.66 -1.66
C GLU A 361 3.25 25.64 -2.51
N GLU A 362 4.18 26.36 -1.91
CA GLU A 362 5.01 27.39 -2.57
C GLU A 362 6.19 26.82 -3.36
N VAL A 363 6.60 25.59 -3.03
CA VAL A 363 7.64 24.91 -3.80
C VAL A 363 7.09 24.54 -5.17
N GLU A 364 7.78 24.92 -6.21
CA GLU A 364 7.52 24.48 -7.59
C GLU A 364 8.58 23.50 -8.05
N VAL A 365 8.18 22.57 -8.92
CA VAL A 365 9.13 21.68 -9.61
C VAL A 365 10.06 22.53 -10.48
N GLY A 366 11.36 22.33 -10.33
CA GLY A 366 12.39 23.15 -10.96
C GLY A 366 12.92 24.29 -10.09
N ASP A 367 12.30 24.61 -8.93
CA ASP A 367 12.89 25.55 -7.97
C ASP A 367 14.30 25.12 -7.61
N SER A 368 15.27 26.02 -7.78
CA SER A 368 16.69 25.69 -7.69
C SER A 368 17.47 26.65 -6.81
N LEU A 369 18.53 26.11 -6.25
CA LEU A 369 19.55 26.86 -5.52
C LEU A 369 20.93 26.45 -6.06
N GLU A 370 21.79 27.43 -6.30
CA GLU A 370 23.21 27.23 -6.52
C GLU A 370 23.97 27.76 -5.28
N THR A 371 24.89 26.97 -4.75
CA THR A 371 25.67 27.35 -3.56
C THR A 371 26.92 28.07 -3.93
N ALA A 372 27.52 28.77 -2.99
CA ALA A 372 28.92 29.21 -3.11
C ALA A 372 29.83 27.97 -3.23
N GLY A 373 30.93 28.12 -3.95
CA GLY A 373 31.97 27.09 -4.04
C GLY A 373 32.72 26.93 -2.73
N ARG A 374 33.08 25.67 -2.38
CA ARG A 374 33.96 25.37 -1.25
C ARG A 374 35.09 24.43 -1.65
N THR A 375 36.32 24.82 -1.39
CA THR A 375 37.52 23.99 -1.63
C THR A 375 37.63 22.92 -0.54
N VAL A 376 37.73 21.68 -0.96
CA VAL A 376 37.99 20.51 -0.10
C VAL A 376 39.47 20.51 0.26
N THR A 377 39.78 20.43 1.53
CA THR A 377 41.15 20.42 2.04
C THR A 377 41.53 19.02 2.51
N GLU A 378 42.83 18.76 2.65
CA GLU A 378 43.33 17.52 3.25
C GLU A 378 42.84 17.34 4.69
N ALA A 379 42.72 18.45 5.44
CA ALA A 379 42.16 18.45 6.79
C ALA A 379 40.69 17.99 6.80
N ASP A 380 39.88 18.34 5.80
CA ASP A 380 38.49 17.89 5.69
C ASP A 380 38.43 16.33 5.57
N ILE A 381 39.31 15.77 4.73
CA ILE A 381 39.38 14.30 4.51
C ILE A 381 39.81 13.58 5.81
N VAL A 382 40.88 14.06 6.45
CA VAL A 382 41.40 13.47 7.71
C VAL A 382 40.35 13.57 8.84
N ASN A 383 39.75 14.75 9.00
CA ASN A 383 38.70 14.94 10.01
C ASN A 383 37.49 14.03 9.78
N PHE A 384 37.08 13.87 8.53
CA PHE A 384 35.96 12.98 8.21
C PHE A 384 36.30 11.53 8.47
N SER A 385 37.51 11.05 8.17
CA SER A 385 37.98 9.71 8.55
C SER A 385 37.84 9.48 10.05
N ASN A 386 38.24 10.47 10.88
CA ASN A 386 38.18 10.33 12.34
C ASN A 386 36.72 10.31 12.87
N VAL A 387 35.83 11.13 12.30
CA VAL A 387 34.42 11.23 12.74
C VAL A 387 33.62 10.01 12.26
N SER A 388 33.84 9.58 11.03
CA SER A 388 33.13 8.46 10.42
C SER A 388 33.70 7.08 10.77
N TRP A 389 34.95 7.01 11.24
CA TRP A 389 35.77 5.82 11.45
C TRP A 389 36.11 5.09 10.14
N ASP A 390 35.89 5.74 9.00
CA ASP A 390 36.25 5.20 7.70
C ASP A 390 37.71 5.52 7.37
N HIS A 391 38.59 4.61 7.72
CA HIS A 391 40.02 4.66 7.45
C HIS A 391 40.40 3.80 6.24
N PHE A 392 39.50 3.65 5.27
CA PHE A 392 39.84 2.96 4.03
C PHE A 392 41.10 3.55 3.40
N TYR A 393 42.02 2.71 2.97
CA TYR A 393 43.36 3.13 2.56
C TYR A 393 43.35 4.26 1.51
N ALA A 394 42.41 4.26 0.59
CA ALA A 394 42.34 5.31 -0.46
C ALA A 394 42.10 6.72 0.09
N HIS A 395 41.66 6.87 1.34
CA HIS A 395 41.48 8.16 2.02
C HIS A 395 42.66 8.55 2.90
N THR A 396 43.48 7.60 3.35
CA THR A 396 44.41 7.80 4.44
C THR A 396 45.85 7.42 4.13
N ASP A 397 46.11 6.60 3.09
CA ASP A 397 47.43 6.08 2.76
C ASP A 397 47.78 6.30 1.28
N SER A 398 48.56 7.35 1.02
CA SER A 398 49.00 7.69 -0.33
C SER A 398 49.97 6.68 -0.94
N THR A 399 50.59 5.83 -0.12
CA THR A 399 51.58 4.83 -0.59
C THR A 399 50.89 3.57 -1.13
N SER A 400 49.67 3.31 -0.71
CA SER A 400 48.86 2.14 -1.12
C SER A 400 48.02 2.36 -2.39
N LEU A 401 48.16 3.50 -3.08
CA LEU A 401 47.33 3.83 -4.24
C LEU A 401 47.84 3.24 -5.57
N ASN A 402 49.05 2.69 -5.59
CA ASN A 402 49.65 2.11 -6.79
C ASN A 402 48.79 0.95 -7.31
N GLY A 403 48.41 1.02 -8.58
CA GLY A 403 47.52 -0.01 -9.20
C GLY A 403 46.03 0.20 -8.93
N THR A 404 45.64 1.30 -8.26
CA THR A 404 44.24 1.70 -8.07
C THR A 404 43.79 2.70 -9.16
N ILE A 405 42.53 3.11 -9.10
CA ILE A 405 41.96 4.15 -9.99
C ILE A 405 42.21 5.56 -9.47
N PHE A 406 42.92 5.76 -8.35
CA PHE A 406 43.12 7.04 -7.70
C PHE A 406 44.56 7.49 -7.81
N ASP A 407 44.77 8.75 -8.20
CA ASP A 407 46.09 9.38 -8.33
C ASP A 407 46.60 9.91 -6.99
N LYS A 408 45.68 10.27 -6.08
CA LYS A 408 45.94 10.84 -4.75
C LYS A 408 44.93 10.33 -3.76
N THR A 409 45.13 10.55 -2.47
CA THR A 409 44.10 10.29 -1.46
C THR A 409 42.81 11.03 -1.81
N VAL A 410 41.72 10.28 -1.89
CA VAL A 410 40.42 10.77 -2.37
C VAL A 410 39.50 11.10 -1.20
N ALA A 411 38.65 12.11 -1.35
CA ALA A 411 37.62 12.41 -0.36
C ALA A 411 36.55 11.30 -0.33
N HIS A 412 36.08 10.98 0.87
CA HIS A 412 35.00 10.00 1.05
C HIS A 412 33.74 10.42 0.31
N GLY A 413 33.07 9.49 -0.35
CA GLY A 413 31.79 9.79 -0.98
C GLY A 413 30.74 10.36 -0.01
N TYR A 414 30.66 9.79 1.19
CA TYR A 414 29.77 10.31 2.25
C TYR A 414 30.18 11.69 2.77
N PHE A 415 31.48 12.04 2.76
CA PHE A 415 31.90 13.38 3.03
C PHE A 415 31.33 14.36 2.00
N ILE A 416 31.40 14.03 0.71
CA ILE A 416 30.88 14.88 -0.37
C ILE A 416 29.37 15.10 -0.21
N LEU A 417 28.60 14.07 0.12
CA LEU A 417 27.16 14.20 0.40
C LEU A 417 26.90 15.09 1.62
N SER A 418 27.66 14.90 2.70
CA SER A 418 27.53 15.66 3.94
C SER A 418 27.91 17.13 3.73
N ALA A 419 29.00 17.38 3.00
CA ALA A 419 29.45 18.72 2.64
C ALA A 419 28.42 19.43 1.74
N ALA A 420 27.88 18.72 0.75
CA ALA A 420 26.81 19.23 -0.10
C ALA A 420 25.58 19.64 0.73
N ALA A 421 25.16 18.80 1.69
CA ALA A 421 24.06 19.12 2.59
C ALA A 421 24.34 20.38 3.42
N GLY A 422 25.57 20.53 3.93
CA GLY A 422 25.99 21.70 4.65
C GLY A 422 25.97 22.98 3.79
N LEU A 423 26.27 22.86 2.51
CA LEU A 423 26.31 24.02 1.60
C LEU A 423 24.90 24.49 1.21
N PHE A 424 23.97 23.60 0.95
CA PHE A 424 22.63 23.99 0.49
C PHE A 424 21.60 24.20 1.62
N VAL A 425 21.90 23.84 2.87
CA VAL A 425 20.93 23.99 3.97
C VAL A 425 20.81 25.47 4.39
N SER A 426 19.58 25.91 4.68
CA SER A 426 19.36 27.23 5.27
C SER A 426 19.58 27.18 6.78
N GLY A 427 20.41 28.05 7.31
CA GLY A 427 20.59 28.21 8.77
C GLY A 427 19.39 28.87 9.48
N LYS A 428 18.40 29.39 8.75
CA LYS A 428 17.19 29.99 9.31
C LYS A 428 16.09 28.96 9.48
N LYS A 429 15.37 29.02 10.61
CA LYS A 429 14.17 28.21 10.80
C LYS A 429 13.18 28.46 9.64
N GLY A 430 12.71 27.40 9.01
CA GLY A 430 11.78 27.44 7.88
C GLY A 430 10.76 26.30 7.91
N PRO A 431 9.96 26.14 6.85
CA PRO A 431 8.94 25.10 6.74
C PRO A 431 9.50 23.68 6.58
N VAL A 432 10.79 23.51 6.28
CA VAL A 432 11.43 22.18 6.26
C VAL A 432 11.50 21.66 7.69
N ILE A 433 10.80 20.55 7.93
CA ILE A 433 10.64 19.94 9.26
C ILE A 433 11.80 18.98 9.54
N ALA A 434 12.16 18.17 8.54
CA ALA A 434 13.18 17.14 8.68
C ALA A 434 13.75 16.70 7.33
N ASN A 435 14.97 16.17 7.37
CA ASN A 435 15.49 15.29 6.32
C ASN A 435 14.75 13.95 6.43
N TYR A 436 14.14 13.48 5.34
CA TYR A 436 13.23 12.35 5.32
C TYR A 436 13.83 11.10 4.67
N GLY A 437 14.84 11.27 3.84
CA GLY A 437 15.50 10.14 3.17
C GLY A 437 16.51 10.57 2.11
N LEU A 438 17.18 9.55 1.59
CA LEU A 438 18.15 9.64 0.50
C LEU A 438 17.84 8.53 -0.51
N GLU A 439 17.76 8.88 -1.78
CA GLU A 439 17.56 7.94 -2.91
C GLU A 439 18.68 8.14 -3.94
N ASN A 440 19.09 7.06 -4.58
CA ASN A 440 19.90 7.06 -5.80
C ASN A 440 21.18 7.89 -5.74
N ALA A 441 21.94 7.80 -4.63
CA ALA A 441 23.25 8.44 -4.54
C ALA A 441 24.27 7.73 -5.44
N SER A 442 24.97 8.50 -6.28
CA SER A 442 26.00 7.99 -7.20
C SER A 442 27.18 8.95 -7.26
N PHE A 443 28.38 8.39 -7.26
CA PHE A 443 29.65 9.13 -7.37
C PHE A 443 30.27 8.83 -8.73
N PHE A 444 30.54 9.87 -9.52
CA PHE A 444 31.00 9.74 -10.92
C PHE A 444 32.48 10.05 -11.09
N LYS A 445 33.00 10.97 -10.28
CA LYS A 445 34.40 11.40 -10.34
C LYS A 445 34.96 11.51 -8.92
N PRO A 446 36.22 11.14 -8.69
CA PRO A 446 36.87 11.37 -7.42
C PRO A 446 37.00 12.88 -7.15
N VAL A 447 36.93 13.25 -5.89
CA VAL A 447 37.22 14.60 -5.39
C VAL A 447 38.47 14.54 -4.54
N TYR A 448 39.45 15.38 -4.84
CA TYR A 448 40.73 15.43 -4.17
C TYR A 448 40.87 16.69 -3.33
N ALA A 449 41.80 16.69 -2.38
CA ALA A 449 42.21 17.91 -1.71
C ALA A 449 42.70 18.97 -2.76
N GLY A 450 42.16 20.17 -2.67
CA GLY A 450 42.37 21.25 -3.65
C GLY A 450 41.24 21.40 -4.66
N ASP A 451 40.35 20.42 -4.82
CA ASP A 451 39.15 20.58 -5.66
C ASP A 451 38.11 21.46 -4.94
N THR A 452 37.44 22.30 -5.73
CA THR A 452 36.36 23.16 -5.23
C THR A 452 35.03 22.61 -5.71
N ILE A 453 34.12 22.34 -4.79
CA ILE A 453 32.80 21.83 -5.10
C ILE A 453 31.74 22.94 -5.01
N THR A 454 30.80 22.92 -5.95
CA THR A 454 29.57 23.73 -5.97
C THR A 454 28.37 22.78 -6.04
N VAL A 455 27.26 23.13 -5.40
CA VAL A 455 26.09 22.29 -5.34
C VAL A 455 24.90 22.98 -5.99
N TYR A 456 24.23 22.26 -6.89
CA TYR A 456 22.91 22.60 -7.38
C TYR A 456 21.87 21.74 -6.66
N LEU A 457 20.91 22.39 -6.01
CA LEU A 457 19.75 21.76 -5.39
C LEU A 457 18.51 22.13 -6.21
N THR A 458 17.81 21.16 -6.78
CA THR A 458 16.62 21.41 -7.62
C THR A 458 15.41 20.60 -7.14
N ALA A 459 14.27 21.24 -6.95
CA ALA A 459 13.03 20.57 -6.60
C ALA A 459 12.59 19.61 -7.72
N LYS A 460 12.71 18.30 -7.45
CA LYS A 460 12.48 17.24 -8.44
C LYS A 460 11.04 16.79 -8.49
N GLU A 461 10.43 16.56 -7.35
CA GLU A 461 9.09 15.99 -7.24
C GLU A 461 8.43 16.40 -5.93
N LYS A 462 7.10 16.56 -5.95
CA LYS A 462 6.30 16.88 -4.77
C LYS A 462 5.31 15.75 -4.50
N ILE A 463 5.35 15.18 -3.31
CA ILE A 463 4.46 14.11 -2.89
C ILE A 463 3.56 14.62 -1.77
N ASN A 464 2.26 14.68 -2.06
CA ASN A 464 1.27 15.10 -1.08
C ASN A 464 1.05 13.99 -0.05
N ARG A 465 1.08 14.34 1.25
CA ARG A 465 0.78 13.40 2.33
C ARG A 465 -0.55 13.77 3.00
N GLY A 466 -1.36 12.74 3.26
CA GLY A 466 -2.53 12.90 4.12
C GLY A 466 -2.11 13.15 5.57
N VAL A 467 -2.95 13.87 6.31
CA VAL A 467 -2.72 14.14 7.74
C VAL A 467 -3.22 12.95 8.57
N LYS A 468 -2.34 12.38 9.39
CA LYS A 468 -2.69 11.35 10.39
C LYS A 468 -2.24 11.82 11.78
N GLY A 469 -3.18 11.86 12.73
CA GLY A 469 -2.87 12.15 14.12
C GLY A 469 -2.33 13.56 14.41
N ARG A 470 -1.42 13.69 15.37
CA ARG A 470 -0.76 14.95 15.81
C ARG A 470 0.26 15.51 14.80
N ASN A 471 0.46 14.87 13.66
CA ASN A 471 1.50 15.26 12.73
C ASN A 471 1.23 16.65 12.13
N ILE A 472 2.27 17.46 12.04
CA ILE A 472 2.24 18.71 11.29
C ILE A 472 1.87 18.38 9.84
N PRO A 473 0.85 19.02 9.28
CA PRO A 473 0.49 18.84 7.88
C PRO A 473 1.67 19.14 6.99
N SER A 474 2.02 18.16 6.18
CA SER A 474 3.27 18.21 5.42
C SER A 474 3.15 17.45 4.11
N GLY A 475 4.06 17.72 3.23
CA GLY A 475 4.33 16.91 2.06
C GLY A 475 5.80 16.56 2.00
N VAL A 476 6.16 15.63 1.16
CA VAL A 476 7.56 15.31 0.86
C VAL A 476 7.96 16.03 -0.41
N VAL A 477 9.08 16.74 -0.37
CA VAL A 477 9.72 17.27 -1.56
C VAL A 477 11.00 16.49 -1.80
N LYS A 478 11.12 15.92 -3.00
CA LYS A 478 12.34 15.30 -3.48
C LYS A 478 13.19 16.36 -4.18
N TRP A 479 14.46 16.40 -3.85
CA TRP A 479 15.41 17.34 -4.40
C TRP A 479 16.51 16.60 -5.14
N LEU A 480 16.74 16.96 -6.39
CA LEU A 480 17.95 16.57 -7.11
C LEU A 480 19.12 17.39 -6.58
N VAL A 481 20.14 16.72 -6.11
CA VAL A 481 21.41 17.28 -5.67
C VAL A 481 22.46 16.93 -6.73
N GLU A 482 23.04 17.93 -7.36
CA GLU A 482 24.16 17.78 -8.28
C GLU A 482 25.36 18.50 -7.69
N VAL A 483 26.43 17.76 -7.41
CA VAL A 483 27.71 18.34 -6.94
C VAL A 483 28.66 18.38 -8.13
N VAL A 484 29.16 19.54 -8.43
CA VAL A 484 30.13 19.77 -9.52
C VAL A 484 31.47 20.27 -8.97
N ASN A 485 32.55 19.95 -9.64
CA ASN A 485 33.87 20.50 -9.31
C ASN A 485 34.15 21.81 -10.08
N GLN A 486 35.30 22.43 -9.85
CA GLN A 486 35.73 23.67 -10.52
C GLN A 486 35.91 23.57 -12.04
N ARG A 487 35.81 22.37 -12.60
CA ARG A 487 35.84 22.12 -14.06
C ARG A 487 34.43 21.84 -14.62
N GLU A 488 33.40 22.13 -13.83
CA GLU A 488 31.99 21.84 -14.16
C GLU A 488 31.68 20.34 -14.36
N GLU A 489 32.56 19.45 -13.91
CA GLU A 489 32.34 18.03 -13.97
C GLU A 489 31.44 17.59 -12.80
N VAL A 490 30.41 16.83 -13.11
CA VAL A 490 29.54 16.23 -12.08
C VAL A 490 30.30 15.16 -11.30
N VAL A 491 30.51 15.38 -10.02
CA VAL A 491 31.22 14.45 -9.12
C VAL A 491 30.28 13.57 -8.33
N CYS A 492 29.09 14.09 -7.98
CA CYS A 492 28.07 13.34 -7.26
C CYS A 492 26.67 13.77 -7.68
N VAL A 493 25.76 12.82 -7.77
CA VAL A 493 24.32 13.07 -7.93
C VAL A 493 23.57 12.26 -6.89
N ALA A 494 22.62 12.91 -6.23
CA ALA A 494 21.73 12.23 -5.28
C ALA A 494 20.31 12.80 -5.36
N THR A 495 19.35 12.08 -4.85
CA THR A 495 18.00 12.60 -4.58
C THR A 495 17.76 12.56 -3.08
N ILE A 496 17.68 13.74 -2.44
CA ILE A 496 17.31 13.83 -1.03
C ILE A 496 15.81 14.11 -0.89
N LEU A 497 15.24 13.67 0.21
CA LEU A 497 13.84 13.85 0.55
C LEU A 497 13.75 14.72 1.80
N THR A 498 12.94 15.77 1.74
CA THR A 498 12.62 16.58 2.93
C THR A 498 11.15 16.54 3.23
N LEU A 499 10.81 16.51 4.51
CA LEU A 499 9.45 16.72 4.99
C LEU A 499 9.23 18.24 5.12
N VAL A 500 8.26 18.77 4.36
CA VAL A 500 8.00 20.22 4.28
C VAL A 500 6.61 20.52 4.79
N ALA A 501 6.49 21.46 5.73
CA ALA A 501 5.20 21.88 6.28
C ALA A 501 4.31 22.49 5.19
N LYS A 502 3.01 22.25 5.31
CA LYS A 502 1.97 22.91 4.52
C LYS A 502 1.54 24.22 5.19
N LYS A 503 1.07 25.16 4.36
CA LYS A 503 0.37 26.32 4.88
C LYS A 503 -0.88 25.87 5.62
N SER A 504 -1.20 26.55 6.73
CA SER A 504 -2.45 26.30 7.43
C SER A 504 -3.63 26.63 6.50
N PRO A 505 -4.64 25.75 6.38
CA PRO A 505 -5.85 26.05 5.61
C PRO A 505 -6.76 27.03 6.34
N PHE A 506 -6.40 27.36 7.60
CA PHE A 506 -7.20 28.25 8.43
C PHE A 506 -6.80 29.71 8.25
N ASN A 507 -7.80 30.58 8.22
CA ASN A 507 -7.59 31.99 7.99
C ASN A 507 -6.65 32.59 9.06
N GLU A 508 -5.66 33.36 8.61
CA GLU A 508 -4.78 34.08 9.53
C GLU A 508 -5.54 35.18 10.26
N LEU A 509 -5.23 35.41 11.54
CA LEU A 509 -5.80 36.50 12.33
C LEU A 509 -5.21 37.86 11.93
N ASN A 510 -5.16 38.12 10.62
CA ASN A 510 -4.67 39.37 10.06
C ASN A 510 -5.84 40.38 9.92
N ARG A 511 -5.84 41.40 10.75
CA ARG A 511 -6.92 42.41 10.80
C ARG A 511 -7.20 43.03 9.42
N ARG A 512 -6.18 43.30 8.61
CA ARG A 512 -6.33 43.90 7.27
C ARG A 512 -7.07 42.95 6.31
N ASN A 513 -6.70 41.69 6.34
CA ASN A 513 -7.34 40.67 5.49
C ASN A 513 -8.77 40.39 5.95
N ILE A 514 -9.00 40.28 7.25
CA ILE A 514 -10.33 40.08 7.82
C ILE A 514 -11.24 41.27 7.47
N LYS A 515 -10.75 42.51 7.60
CA LYS A 515 -11.53 43.70 7.17
C LYS A 515 -11.94 43.64 5.69
N LYS A 516 -11.07 43.17 4.80
CA LYS A 516 -11.40 42.96 3.39
C LYS A 516 -12.52 41.94 3.19
N LEU A 517 -12.43 40.80 3.90
CA LEU A 517 -13.47 39.75 3.83
C LEU A 517 -14.83 40.28 4.32
N LEU A 518 -14.84 41.02 5.43
CA LEU A 518 -16.08 41.58 5.99
C LEU A 518 -16.77 42.64 5.10
N ASN A 519 -16.05 43.22 4.11
CA ASN A 519 -16.69 44.13 3.14
C ASN A 519 -17.74 43.43 2.29
N GLY A 520 -17.64 42.10 2.09
CA GLY A 520 -18.62 41.27 1.39
C GLY A 520 -19.82 40.86 2.24
N LEU A 521 -19.79 41.10 3.55
CA LEU A 521 -20.86 40.69 4.47
C LEU A 521 -21.91 41.78 4.57
N THR A 522 -23.17 41.43 4.29
CA THR A 522 -24.33 42.33 4.37
C THR A 522 -25.40 41.76 5.29
N GLU A 523 -26.36 42.57 5.73
CA GLU A 523 -27.48 42.13 6.56
C GLU A 523 -28.33 41.04 5.86
N ASN A 524 -28.32 41.00 4.55
CA ASN A 524 -29.04 40.02 3.73
C ASN A 524 -28.22 38.75 3.46
N THR A 525 -26.96 38.68 3.89
CA THR A 525 -26.11 37.49 3.70
C THR A 525 -26.66 36.35 4.52
N LYS A 526 -27.07 35.26 3.86
CA LYS A 526 -27.62 34.06 4.52
C LYS A 526 -26.48 33.06 4.79
N PRO A 527 -26.52 32.38 5.94
CA PRO A 527 -25.57 31.32 6.22
C PRO A 527 -25.83 30.07 5.37
N ASN A 528 -24.78 29.36 4.99
CA ASN A 528 -24.86 28.04 4.34
C ASN A 528 -25.39 26.93 5.26
N TRP A 529 -25.25 27.10 6.57
CA TRP A 529 -25.77 26.21 7.62
C TRP A 529 -25.98 27.00 8.93
N GLY A 530 -26.75 26.44 9.83
CA GLY A 530 -27.07 27.06 11.11
C GLY A 530 -28.12 28.16 11.01
N LYS A 531 -28.38 28.87 12.12
CA LYS A 531 -29.49 29.83 12.27
C LYS A 531 -29.05 31.28 12.49
N MET A 532 -27.76 31.54 12.73
CA MET A 532 -27.27 32.89 13.02
C MET A 532 -27.41 33.82 11.84
N THR A 533 -27.75 35.08 12.13
CA THR A 533 -27.63 36.19 11.16
C THR A 533 -26.16 36.61 11.01
N ALA A 534 -25.85 37.39 9.99
CA ALA A 534 -24.49 37.94 9.79
C ALA A 534 -24.00 38.75 11.00
N GLN A 535 -24.87 39.54 11.64
CA GLN A 535 -24.56 40.33 12.81
C GLN A 535 -24.33 39.44 14.04
N GLN A 536 -25.19 38.42 14.27
CA GLN A 536 -25.03 37.47 15.38
C GLN A 536 -23.71 36.69 15.29
N MET A 537 -23.31 36.33 14.08
CA MET A 537 -22.02 35.66 13.86
C MET A 537 -20.84 36.54 14.29
N LEU A 538 -20.84 37.83 13.95
CA LEU A 538 -19.76 38.74 14.35
C LEU A 538 -19.74 38.99 15.85
N GLU A 539 -20.91 39.16 16.48
CA GLU A 539 -21.04 39.33 17.90
C GLU A 539 -20.62 38.06 18.69
N HIS A 540 -20.86 36.87 18.11
CA HIS A 540 -20.38 35.60 18.63
C HIS A 540 -18.84 35.52 18.56
N LEU A 541 -18.23 35.83 17.42
CA LEU A 541 -16.77 35.82 17.27
C LEU A 541 -16.11 36.88 18.18
N GLU A 542 -16.70 38.05 18.31
CA GLU A 542 -16.26 39.10 19.23
C GLU A 542 -16.28 38.59 20.67
N THR A 543 -17.37 37.97 21.11
CA THR A 543 -17.51 37.43 22.45
C THR A 543 -16.40 36.42 22.77
N THR A 544 -16.07 35.52 21.81
CA THR A 544 -15.00 34.56 22.01
C THR A 544 -13.61 35.20 22.10
N LEU A 545 -13.37 36.31 21.37
CA LEU A 545 -12.14 37.09 21.51
C LEU A 545 -11.99 37.68 22.92
N LEU A 546 -13.06 38.23 23.47
CA LEU A 546 -13.04 38.83 24.79
C LEU A 546 -12.81 37.78 25.90
N TYR A 547 -13.46 36.64 25.85
CA TYR A 547 -13.18 35.51 26.76
C TYR A 547 -11.73 35.06 26.68
N SER A 548 -11.12 35.10 25.50
CA SER A 548 -9.72 34.68 25.29
C SER A 548 -8.68 35.62 25.90
N ILE A 549 -9.08 36.79 26.38
CA ILE A 549 -8.24 37.73 27.10
C ILE A 549 -8.75 38.00 28.52
N GLY A 550 -9.68 37.13 29.03
CA GLY A 550 -10.21 37.20 30.37
C GLY A 550 -11.29 38.30 30.58
N GLU A 551 -11.99 38.74 29.54
CA GLU A 551 -13.01 39.80 29.61
C GLU A 551 -14.41 39.35 29.11
N PRO A 552 -15.22 38.69 29.89
CA PRO A 552 -14.93 38.13 31.21
C PRO A 552 -14.18 36.80 31.15
N GLU A 553 -13.62 36.36 32.27
CA GLU A 553 -13.01 35.03 32.36
C GLU A 553 -14.09 33.94 32.29
N ALA A 554 -13.81 32.85 31.58
CA ALA A 554 -14.71 31.72 31.52
C ALA A 554 -14.70 30.94 32.84
N GLU A 555 -15.88 30.76 33.43
CA GLU A 555 -16.01 30.16 34.77
C GLU A 555 -15.64 28.67 34.82
N LYS A 556 -15.90 27.93 33.72
CA LYS A 556 -15.64 26.48 33.66
C LYS A 556 -15.45 25.99 32.23
N CYS A 557 -14.79 24.83 32.11
CA CYS A 557 -14.77 24.02 30.88
C CYS A 557 -15.90 22.98 30.93
N PHE A 558 -16.61 22.79 29.83
CA PHE A 558 -17.68 21.80 29.70
C PHE A 558 -17.20 20.42 29.24
N THR A 559 -15.97 20.33 28.75
CA THR A 559 -15.37 19.05 28.33
C THR A 559 -14.82 18.32 29.55
N PRO A 560 -15.18 17.03 29.75
CA PRO A 560 -14.60 16.22 30.83
C PRO A 560 -13.06 16.17 30.73
N GLU A 561 -12.41 16.14 31.91
CA GLU A 561 -10.93 16.21 31.99
C GLU A 561 -10.23 15.11 31.18
N GLU A 562 -10.79 13.89 31.19
CA GLU A 562 -10.28 12.76 30.43
C GLU A 562 -10.30 12.95 28.90
N HIS A 563 -11.02 13.95 28.40
CA HIS A 563 -11.11 14.24 26.98
C HIS A 563 -10.36 15.51 26.55
N LEU A 564 -9.89 16.32 27.50
CA LEU A 564 -9.26 17.62 27.22
C LEU A 564 -8.04 17.51 26.32
N GLU A 565 -7.14 16.57 26.59
CA GLU A 565 -5.94 16.37 25.77
C GLU A 565 -6.31 16.09 24.30
N LYS A 566 -7.29 15.24 24.05
CA LYS A 566 -7.78 14.93 22.70
C LYS A 566 -8.36 16.15 21.99
N TYR A 567 -9.09 17.01 22.72
CA TYR A 567 -9.66 18.23 22.17
C TYR A 567 -8.58 19.27 21.88
N GLN A 568 -7.62 19.47 22.78
CA GLN A 568 -6.48 20.36 22.57
C GLN A 568 -5.62 19.91 21.38
N ASP A 569 -5.38 18.60 21.24
CA ASP A 569 -4.70 18.03 20.08
C ASP A 569 -5.39 18.35 18.76
N SER A 570 -6.71 18.43 18.79
CA SER A 570 -7.50 18.79 17.61
C SER A 570 -7.19 20.19 17.09
N LEU A 571 -6.65 21.09 17.92
CA LEU A 571 -6.24 22.43 17.50
C LEU A 571 -5.07 22.40 16.53
N TYR A 572 -4.17 21.44 16.68
CA TYR A 572 -2.96 21.29 15.87
C TYR A 572 -3.17 20.56 14.53
N ASN A 573 -4.35 19.96 14.32
CA ASN A 573 -4.65 19.24 13.07
C ASN A 573 -5.44 20.11 12.08
N HIS A 574 -5.61 19.62 10.82
CA HIS A 574 -6.34 20.33 9.77
C HIS A 574 -7.85 20.00 9.72
N ARG A 575 -8.38 19.34 10.72
CA ARG A 575 -9.81 19.10 10.76
C ARG A 575 -10.56 20.42 11.02
N LYS A 576 -11.54 20.69 10.20
CA LYS A 576 -12.45 21.82 10.39
C LYS A 576 -13.32 21.58 11.62
N MET A 577 -13.81 22.66 12.20
CA MET A 577 -14.83 22.55 13.25
C MET A 577 -16.09 21.88 12.70
N PRO A 578 -16.77 21.01 13.48
CA PRO A 578 -18.02 20.39 13.04
C PRO A 578 -19.10 21.44 12.82
N LYS A 579 -19.92 21.24 11.80
CA LYS A 579 -21.09 22.07 11.56
C LYS A 579 -22.15 21.79 12.62
N ASP A 580 -22.95 22.79 12.93
CA ASP A 580 -24.06 22.71 13.91
C ASP A 580 -23.66 22.24 15.33
N PHE A 581 -22.41 22.48 15.72
CA PHE A 581 -21.95 22.20 17.08
C PHE A 581 -22.55 23.26 18.02
N PRO A 582 -23.34 22.86 19.06
CA PRO A 582 -23.93 23.81 19.99
C PRO A 582 -22.82 24.47 20.83
N ALA A 583 -22.74 25.79 20.77
CA ALA A 583 -21.79 26.51 21.64
C ALA A 583 -22.24 26.41 23.09
N PRO A 584 -21.38 25.99 24.04
CA PRO A 584 -21.76 25.69 25.41
C PRO A 584 -22.34 26.86 26.20
N PHE A 585 -22.18 28.09 25.72
CA PHE A 585 -22.70 29.33 26.34
C PHE A 585 -23.97 29.86 25.67
N LEU A 586 -24.53 29.13 24.68
CA LEU A 586 -25.84 29.43 24.13
C LEU A 586 -26.95 28.75 24.96
N PRO A 587 -28.16 29.34 25.01
CA PRO A 587 -29.29 28.71 25.68
C PRO A 587 -29.61 27.31 25.14
N GLU A 588 -29.91 26.38 26.03
CA GLU A 588 -30.25 24.98 25.66
C GLU A 588 -31.47 24.86 24.75
N ASP A 589 -32.38 25.83 24.78
CA ASP A 589 -33.54 25.88 23.90
C ASP A 589 -33.24 26.33 22.47
N GLY A 590 -31.98 26.65 22.17
CA GLY A 590 -31.51 27.07 20.83
C GLY A 590 -31.97 28.50 20.46
N THR A 591 -32.41 29.31 21.41
CA THR A 591 -32.68 30.74 21.20
C THR A 591 -31.36 31.46 20.91
N LEU A 592 -31.36 32.29 19.88
CA LEU A 592 -30.19 33.08 19.51
C LEU A 592 -30.09 34.31 20.45
N PRO A 593 -28.84 34.70 20.80
CA PRO A 593 -28.63 35.89 21.64
C PRO A 593 -29.26 37.15 21.03
N VAL A 594 -29.71 38.02 21.92
CA VAL A 594 -30.18 39.36 21.54
C VAL A 594 -28.97 40.14 20.99
N LEU A 595 -29.19 40.88 19.91
CA LEU A 595 -28.16 41.70 19.28
C LEU A 595 -27.64 42.78 20.26
N LYS A 596 -26.32 42.90 20.35
CA LYS A 596 -25.65 43.91 21.19
C LYS A 596 -25.59 45.27 20.54
N TYR A 597 -25.43 45.28 19.21
CA TYR A 597 -25.21 46.50 18.45
C TYR A 597 -26.40 46.86 17.57
N LYS A 598 -26.50 48.13 17.21
CA LYS A 598 -27.65 48.66 16.47
C LYS A 598 -27.76 48.13 15.05
N ASN A 599 -26.65 47.79 14.42
CA ASN A 599 -26.60 47.29 13.05
C ASN A 599 -25.30 46.53 12.77
N LEU A 600 -25.24 45.87 11.64
CA LEU A 600 -24.11 45.07 11.20
C LEU A 600 -22.81 45.89 11.08
N GLU A 601 -22.85 47.13 10.61
CA GLU A 601 -21.63 47.94 10.46
C GLU A 601 -20.98 48.25 11.81
N GLN A 602 -21.78 48.58 12.83
CA GLN A 602 -21.30 48.75 14.18
C GLN A 602 -20.71 47.46 14.75
N ALA A 603 -21.33 46.28 14.47
CA ALA A 603 -20.81 45.00 14.86
C ALA A 603 -19.44 44.68 14.20
N LYS A 604 -19.27 44.99 12.89
CA LYS A 604 -18.01 44.88 12.18
C LYS A 604 -16.89 45.72 12.81
N GLU A 605 -17.20 46.96 13.15
CA GLU A 605 -16.26 47.88 13.74
C GLU A 605 -15.78 47.37 15.11
N LYS A 606 -16.73 47.00 15.97
CA LYS A 606 -16.44 46.47 17.32
C LYS A 606 -15.67 45.14 17.29
N PHE A 607 -16.03 44.22 16.41
CA PHE A 607 -15.29 43.00 16.18
C PHE A 607 -13.82 43.26 15.78
N LEU A 608 -13.57 44.22 14.86
CA LEU A 608 -12.21 44.59 14.42
C LEU A 608 -11.42 45.32 15.53
N GLU A 609 -12.08 46.11 16.39
CA GLU A 609 -11.47 46.72 17.56
C GLU A 609 -11.03 45.64 18.57
N ASN A 610 -11.91 44.68 18.88
CA ASN A 610 -11.62 43.62 19.83
C ASN A 610 -10.62 42.60 19.31
N LEU A 611 -10.58 42.37 18.01
CA LEU A 611 -9.50 41.59 17.38
C LEU A 611 -8.13 42.29 17.59
N GLN A 612 -8.08 43.61 17.43
CA GLN A 612 -6.86 44.37 17.70
C GLN A 612 -6.46 44.32 19.18
N LYS A 613 -7.45 44.44 20.09
CA LYS A 613 -7.25 44.33 21.53
C LYS A 613 -6.67 42.97 21.92
N TYR A 614 -7.23 41.87 21.38
CA TYR A 614 -6.70 40.51 21.53
C TYR A 614 -5.23 40.40 21.08
N GLN A 615 -4.90 40.95 19.92
CA GLN A 615 -3.53 40.90 19.39
C GLN A 615 -2.54 41.71 20.23
N ILE A 616 -2.94 42.86 20.76
CA ILE A 616 -2.15 43.66 21.66
C ILE A 616 -1.94 42.92 23.00
N TYR A 617 -3.01 42.40 23.59
CA TYR A 617 -2.97 41.67 24.84
C TYR A 617 -1.93 40.54 24.84
N TYR A 618 -1.96 39.65 23.86
CA TYR A 618 -0.99 38.55 23.76
C TYR A 618 0.42 38.96 23.29
N ARG A 619 0.58 40.14 22.77
CA ARG A 619 1.91 40.71 22.54
C ARG A 619 2.55 41.17 23.84
N GLU A 620 1.77 41.77 24.72
CA GLU A 620 2.20 42.28 26.01
C GLU A 620 2.25 41.18 27.10
N ASN A 621 1.44 40.15 26.97
CA ASN A 621 1.31 39.03 27.92
C ASN A 621 1.52 37.69 27.18
N PRO A 622 2.75 37.36 26.69
CA PRO A 622 2.99 36.20 25.85
C PRO A 622 2.78 34.85 26.55
N GLU A 623 2.90 34.84 27.90
CA GLU A 623 2.74 33.64 28.75
C GLU A 623 1.34 33.52 29.39
N ALA A 624 0.40 34.40 29.03
CA ALA A 624 -0.95 34.36 29.58
C ALA A 624 -1.70 33.11 29.13
N GLU A 625 -2.42 32.50 30.07
CA GLU A 625 -3.32 31.39 29.83
C GLU A 625 -4.73 31.76 30.26
N HIS A 626 -5.72 31.43 29.44
CA HIS A 626 -7.14 31.65 29.77
C HIS A 626 -7.96 30.38 29.57
N MET A 627 -9.03 30.29 30.38
CA MET A 627 -9.97 29.18 30.30
C MET A 627 -10.83 29.32 29.03
N HIS A 628 -10.96 28.23 28.28
CA HIS A 628 -11.88 28.12 27.16
C HIS A 628 -12.95 27.07 27.46
N PHE A 629 -14.19 27.33 27.11
CA PHE A 629 -15.36 26.52 27.45
C PHE A 629 -15.28 25.04 26.97
N VAL A 630 -14.56 24.79 25.88
CA VAL A 630 -14.43 23.45 25.26
C VAL A 630 -13.03 22.88 25.40
N PHE A 631 -12.00 23.68 25.37
CA PHE A 631 -10.62 23.23 25.29
C PHE A 631 -9.85 23.34 26.61
N GLY A 632 -10.49 23.82 27.69
CA GLY A 632 -9.82 24.02 28.97
C GLY A 632 -8.85 25.20 28.94
N LYS A 633 -7.80 25.18 29.74
CA LYS A 633 -6.78 26.23 29.76
C LYS A 633 -5.97 26.20 28.46
N LEU A 634 -5.88 27.33 27.78
CA LEU A 634 -5.16 27.50 26.53
C LEU A 634 -4.11 28.61 26.68
N ASN A 635 -2.90 28.33 26.24
CA ASN A 635 -1.86 29.33 26.07
C ASN A 635 -2.07 30.13 24.77
N LYS A 636 -1.22 31.14 24.53
CA LYS A 636 -1.27 32.01 23.35
C LYS A 636 -1.33 31.23 22.03
N GLU A 637 -0.46 30.21 21.84
CA GLU A 637 -0.41 29.44 20.60
C GLU A 637 -1.71 28.67 20.36
N MET A 638 -2.16 27.96 21.37
CA MET A 638 -3.42 27.19 21.30
C MET A 638 -4.63 28.10 21.06
N MET A 639 -4.67 29.27 21.73
CA MET A 639 -5.74 30.24 21.56
C MET A 639 -5.78 30.81 20.13
N GLU A 640 -4.61 31.11 19.57
CA GLU A 640 -4.52 31.56 18.19
C GLU A 640 -4.98 30.47 17.21
N LEU A 641 -4.57 29.21 17.40
CA LEU A 641 -5.00 28.09 16.57
C LEU A 641 -6.53 27.88 16.65
N MET A 642 -7.10 28.00 17.84
CA MET A 642 -8.53 27.92 18.06
C MET A 642 -9.26 29.01 17.28
N HIS A 643 -8.86 30.28 17.43
CA HIS A 643 -9.50 31.38 16.68
C HIS A 643 -9.33 31.26 15.17
N ARG A 644 -8.19 30.81 14.67
CA ARG A 644 -8.01 30.56 13.23
C ARG A 644 -9.03 29.57 12.70
N LYS A 645 -9.25 28.45 13.42
CA LYS A 645 -10.27 27.46 13.05
C LYS A 645 -11.69 28.03 13.16
N HIS A 646 -11.98 28.74 14.22
CA HIS A 646 -13.29 29.28 14.52
C HIS A 646 -13.69 30.36 13.50
N PHE A 647 -12.79 31.28 13.17
CA PHE A 647 -13.03 32.28 12.14
C PHE A 647 -13.21 31.67 10.76
N THR A 648 -12.37 30.70 10.40
CA THR A 648 -12.52 29.98 9.13
C THR A 648 -13.89 29.29 9.04
N HIS A 649 -14.34 28.63 10.12
CA HIS A 649 -15.64 27.98 10.17
C HIS A 649 -16.78 28.97 9.89
N HIS A 650 -16.79 30.10 10.55
CA HIS A 650 -17.85 31.10 10.37
C HIS A 650 -17.73 31.90 9.08
N PHE A 651 -16.52 32.13 8.57
CA PHE A 651 -16.34 32.80 7.29
C PHE A 651 -16.78 31.91 6.11
N GLU A 652 -16.55 30.60 6.18
CA GLU A 652 -17.13 29.63 5.25
C GLU A 652 -18.66 29.54 5.40
N GLN A 653 -19.18 29.63 6.62
CA GLN A 653 -20.62 29.63 6.89
C GLN A 653 -21.32 30.77 6.15
N PHE A 654 -20.68 31.91 6.02
CA PHE A 654 -21.26 33.11 5.38
C PHE A 654 -20.64 33.40 3.98
N ASN A 655 -19.99 32.45 3.32
CA ASN A 655 -19.37 32.59 1.99
C ASN A 655 -18.36 33.75 1.88
N LEU A 656 -17.63 34.05 2.92
CA LEU A 656 -16.59 35.06 2.92
C LEU A 656 -15.24 34.51 2.43
N ILE A 657 -15.07 33.19 2.49
CA ILE A 657 -13.87 32.45 2.01
C ILE A 657 -14.29 31.14 1.37
#